data_8cc864ddfadddfd82fa804eb69a5f8a1
#
_entry.id   8cc864ddfadddfd82fa804eb69a5f8a1
#
_cell.length_a   1.000
_cell.length_b   1.000
_cell.length_c   1.000
_cell.angle_alpha   90.00
_cell.angle_beta   90.00
_cell.angle_gamma   90.00
#
_symmetry.space_group_name_H-M   'P 1'
#
loop_
_entity.id
_entity.type
_entity.pdbx_description
1 polymer ?
#
loop_
_entity_poly.entity_id
_entity_poly.type
_entity_poly.pdbx_seq_one_letter_code
_entity_poly.pdbx_strand_id
1 'polypeptide(L)'
;MSDTAYPSVNDLTLEEKASLTSGGDAWHLQGVETKGIPGYMITDGPHGLRKSLASSTGETDLNDSVPATCFPPAAGLSSSWNPELIHKVGEAMAEECIQEKVAVILGPGVNIKRNPLGGRCFEYWSEDPYLAGHEAVGIVAGVQSKGVGTSLKHFAANNQETDRLRVSANISQRALREIYFPAFEHIVKTAQPWTIMCSYNRINGVHSAQNRWLLTDVLRDEWGYEGIVMSDWGADHDRVASLNAGLNLEMPPSYTDDQIVYAARDGRIQPEQLDRMAQGMIDLVNKTRAAMSVDDYRFDVDAHDEVAHQAAIESMVLLKNDDDILPVAANAKIAVIGEFARTPRYQGGGSSHITPTKMTSFLDTLAARGVDAAFAPGFTLDLEPADAKLEAEAVETAKNADVVLMFLGLPEAAESEGFDRETLDIPAKQVELLKAVAAENKNIVVVLSNGSVVSVAPWAGNAKGILESWLLGQAGGPALADVIFGKVSPSGKLAQTIPMDINDDPSMINWPGEEGHVDYGEGVFVGYRYYDTYDKAVDYPFGFGLSYATFAIDGVNVAKTGANTAHVTATVTNTSDVDAAETVQVYVAPGKAAVARPKHELKGFRKVFLKVGESAEISFDLDERAFAYWSEKFDDWHVEAGEYTVEVGTSSRDIAAVAVVTLDGDGKALPLDEWSTFGEWADDPVGSKIVASVYAEGEAGNLPQLPDNDMMRMFLKSMPINSMPMLMSDGGKAITAFMLDEYAKIAETAE
;
A
#
# COMPACT_ATOMS: atom_id res chain seq x y z
N MET A 1 -14.78 -0.70 39.41
CA MET A 1 -13.43 -1.25 39.56
C MET A 1 -12.48 -0.09 39.80
N SER A 2 -11.36 -0.28 40.52
CA SER A 2 -10.46 0.84 40.88
C SER A 2 -9.83 1.44 39.63
N ASP A 3 -9.79 2.74 39.57
CA ASP A 3 -9.24 3.58 38.48
C ASP A 3 -7.69 3.59 38.45
N THR A 4 -7.07 2.59 39.09
CA THR A 4 -5.62 2.49 39.19
C THR A 4 -5.03 1.71 38.02
N ALA A 5 -4.04 2.31 37.34
CA ALA A 5 -3.23 1.64 36.30
C ALA A 5 -2.62 0.34 36.85
N TYR A 6 -2.30 -0.59 35.95
CA TYR A 6 -1.56 -1.81 36.32
C TYR A 6 -0.17 -1.45 36.87
N PRO A 7 0.46 -2.37 37.64
CA PRO A 7 1.81 -2.17 38.15
C PRO A 7 2.80 -1.80 37.06
N SER A 8 3.85 -1.04 37.41
CA SER A 8 4.94 -0.73 36.49
C SER A 8 5.90 -1.91 36.37
N VAL A 9 6.76 -1.89 35.36
CA VAL A 9 7.81 -2.88 35.15
C VAL A 9 8.72 -3.06 36.37
N ASN A 10 8.88 -2.02 37.21
CA ASN A 10 9.70 -2.08 38.42
C ASN A 10 9.13 -2.98 39.53
N ASP A 11 7.84 -3.31 39.45
CA ASP A 11 7.16 -4.19 40.40
C ASP A 11 7.23 -5.68 40.01
N LEU A 12 7.86 -5.98 38.84
CA LEU A 12 7.97 -7.32 38.26
C LEU A 12 9.33 -7.97 38.55
N THR A 13 9.31 -9.29 38.72
CA THR A 13 10.54 -10.11 38.72
C THR A 13 11.13 -10.21 37.31
N LEU A 14 12.36 -10.66 37.20
CA LEU A 14 13.03 -10.89 35.92
C LEU A 14 12.25 -11.90 35.04
N GLU A 15 11.73 -12.95 35.66
CA GLU A 15 10.94 -13.98 35.01
C GLU A 15 9.60 -13.43 34.51
N GLU A 16 8.92 -12.59 35.30
CA GLU A 16 7.66 -11.92 34.92
C GLU A 16 7.91 -10.93 33.75
N LYS A 17 9.03 -10.20 33.76
CA LYS A 17 9.42 -9.31 32.63
C LYS A 17 9.67 -10.12 31.35
N ALA A 18 10.41 -11.21 31.45
CA ALA A 18 10.70 -12.07 30.31
C ALA A 18 9.42 -12.68 29.72
N SER A 19 8.48 -13.14 30.59
CA SER A 19 7.22 -13.75 30.12
C SER A 19 6.34 -12.73 29.36
N LEU A 20 6.33 -11.46 29.74
CA LEU A 20 5.58 -10.43 29.02
C LEU A 20 6.05 -10.22 27.58
N THR A 21 7.27 -10.64 27.24
CA THR A 21 7.81 -10.52 25.87
C THR A 21 7.43 -11.70 24.96
N SER A 22 6.51 -12.55 25.37
CA SER A 22 5.97 -13.69 24.64
C SER A 22 4.47 -13.75 24.74
N GLY A 23 3.79 -14.42 23.82
CA GLY A 23 2.36 -14.70 23.93
C GLY A 23 2.03 -15.66 25.09
N GLY A 24 0.81 -15.61 25.59
CA GLY A 24 0.27 -16.62 26.52
C GLY A 24 -0.13 -17.91 25.79
N ASP A 25 -0.65 -17.75 24.60
CA ASP A 25 -0.97 -18.78 23.62
C ASP A 25 -0.95 -18.18 22.20
N ALA A 26 -1.54 -18.88 21.23
CA ALA A 26 -1.54 -18.43 19.84
C ALA A 26 -2.28 -17.08 19.60
N TRP A 27 -3.18 -16.67 20.53
CA TRP A 27 -4.06 -15.52 20.32
C TRP A 27 -4.17 -14.59 21.55
N HIS A 28 -3.45 -14.87 22.62
CA HIS A 28 -3.49 -14.04 23.82
C HIS A 28 -2.11 -13.51 24.19
N LEU A 29 -2.11 -12.27 24.66
CA LEU A 29 -0.95 -11.70 25.34
C LEU A 29 -0.68 -12.50 26.62
N GLN A 30 0.56 -12.56 27.07
CA GLN A 30 0.88 -13.15 28.37
C GLN A 30 0.42 -12.22 29.49
N GLY A 31 -0.44 -12.74 30.37
CA GLY A 31 -0.84 -12.07 31.60
C GLY A 31 0.12 -12.38 32.76
N VAL A 32 0.13 -11.51 33.78
CA VAL A 32 0.81 -11.75 35.06
C VAL A 32 -0.23 -11.70 36.17
N GLU A 33 -0.87 -12.84 36.43
CA GLU A 33 -2.01 -12.93 37.38
C GLU A 33 -1.65 -12.43 38.78
N THR A 34 -0.44 -12.74 39.30
CA THR A 34 0.08 -12.30 40.61
C THR A 34 0.13 -10.78 40.75
N LYS A 35 0.13 -10.07 39.63
CA LYS A 35 0.17 -8.60 39.52
C LYS A 35 -1.14 -8.01 39.01
N GLY A 36 -2.12 -8.83 38.67
CA GLY A 36 -3.40 -8.42 38.13
C GLY A 36 -3.30 -7.92 36.65
N ILE A 37 -2.23 -8.21 35.93
CA ILE A 37 -2.07 -7.87 34.52
C ILE A 37 -2.76 -8.96 33.69
N PRO A 38 -3.83 -8.64 32.93
CA PRO A 38 -4.55 -9.63 32.13
C PRO A 38 -3.80 -9.98 30.83
N GLY A 39 -4.03 -11.20 30.37
CA GLY A 39 -3.65 -11.64 29.01
C GLY A 39 -4.82 -11.40 28.05
N TYR A 40 -4.91 -10.23 27.46
CA TYR A 40 -5.98 -9.91 26.50
C TYR A 40 -5.78 -10.62 25.17
N MET A 41 -6.91 -10.88 24.49
CA MET A 41 -6.91 -11.48 23.17
C MET A 41 -6.49 -10.48 22.10
N ILE A 42 -5.70 -10.96 21.14
CA ILE A 42 -5.38 -10.33 19.86
C ILE A 42 -5.80 -11.28 18.75
N THR A 43 -6.25 -10.78 17.59
CA THR A 43 -6.70 -11.69 16.52
C THR A 43 -6.68 -11.02 15.16
N ASP A 44 -6.71 -11.84 14.10
CA ASP A 44 -6.78 -11.37 12.73
C ASP A 44 -8.03 -10.54 12.43
N GLY A 45 -7.96 -9.82 11.31
CA GLY A 45 -9.10 -9.10 10.76
C GLY A 45 -8.73 -7.79 10.08
N PRO A 46 -8.01 -7.78 8.95
CA PRO A 46 -7.65 -6.55 8.25
C PRO A 46 -8.86 -5.83 7.61
N HIS A 47 -9.98 -6.53 7.39
CA HIS A 47 -11.22 -5.98 6.83
C HIS A 47 -12.51 -6.40 7.59
N GLY A 48 -12.36 -6.75 8.87
CA GLY A 48 -13.42 -7.19 9.79
C GLY A 48 -12.86 -8.16 10.81
N LEU A 49 -13.53 -8.34 11.94
CA LEU A 49 -13.05 -9.19 13.02
C LEU A 49 -13.04 -10.67 12.62
N ARG A 50 -11.88 -11.31 12.74
CA ARG A 50 -11.75 -12.77 12.58
C ARG A 50 -11.29 -13.40 13.88
N LYS A 51 -12.24 -13.73 14.76
CA LYS A 51 -11.99 -14.45 16.01
C LYS A 51 -12.37 -15.91 15.85
N SER A 52 -11.36 -16.81 15.87
CA SER A 52 -11.61 -18.26 15.76
C SER A 52 -12.52 -18.76 16.87
N LEU A 53 -13.47 -19.62 16.51
CA LEU A 53 -14.23 -20.39 17.48
C LEU A 53 -13.28 -21.41 18.14
N ALA A 54 -13.24 -21.45 19.47
CA ALA A 54 -12.46 -22.44 20.18
C ALA A 54 -12.96 -23.84 19.83
N SER A 55 -12.19 -24.61 19.08
CA SER A 55 -12.51 -26.01 18.86
C SER A 55 -12.29 -26.79 20.15
N SER A 56 -13.21 -27.70 20.47
CA SER A 56 -13.05 -28.64 21.60
C SER A 56 -11.87 -29.61 21.41
N THR A 57 -11.25 -29.63 20.23
CA THR A 57 -10.13 -30.49 19.85
C THR A 57 -8.79 -29.77 19.83
N GLY A 58 -8.75 -28.44 20.01
CA GLY A 58 -7.52 -27.64 19.91
C GLY A 58 -7.00 -27.44 18.47
N GLU A 59 -7.70 -27.96 17.46
CA GLU A 59 -7.43 -27.66 16.07
C GLU A 59 -8.10 -26.35 15.69
N THR A 60 -7.34 -25.37 15.23
CA THR A 60 -7.84 -24.12 14.66
C THR A 60 -8.25 -24.36 13.21
N ASP A 61 -9.54 -24.45 12.93
CA ASP A 61 -10.02 -24.30 11.57
C ASP A 61 -9.92 -22.81 11.20
N LEU A 62 -9.10 -22.50 10.21
CA LEU A 62 -8.94 -21.13 9.72
C LEU A 62 -10.23 -20.55 9.12
N ASN A 63 -11.20 -21.37 8.79
CA ASN A 63 -12.46 -20.98 8.18
C ASN A 63 -13.61 -20.81 9.20
N ASP A 64 -13.40 -21.15 10.48
CA ASP A 64 -14.45 -21.09 11.50
C ASP A 64 -14.19 -19.95 12.48
N SER A 65 -14.97 -18.88 12.36
CA SER A 65 -14.87 -17.69 13.20
C SER A 65 -16.24 -17.22 13.69
N VAL A 66 -16.25 -16.43 14.78
CA VAL A 66 -17.47 -15.74 15.22
C VAL A 66 -18.01 -14.88 14.07
N PRO A 67 -19.35 -14.78 13.92
CA PRO A 67 -19.91 -13.88 12.93
C PRO A 67 -19.51 -12.42 13.17
N ALA A 68 -19.00 -11.76 12.13
CA ALA A 68 -18.58 -10.36 12.15
C ALA A 68 -18.97 -9.67 10.84
N THR A 69 -18.95 -8.36 10.78
CA THR A 69 -19.19 -7.65 9.54
C THR A 69 -17.99 -7.82 8.61
N CYS A 70 -18.22 -8.39 7.44
CA CYS A 70 -17.21 -8.49 6.39
C CYS A 70 -17.27 -7.24 5.51
N PHE A 71 -16.37 -6.30 5.73
CA PHE A 71 -16.19 -5.12 4.87
C PHE A 71 -15.41 -5.48 3.60
N PRO A 72 -15.44 -4.65 2.55
CA PRO A 72 -14.52 -4.84 1.42
C PRO A 72 -13.07 -4.90 1.91
N PRO A 73 -12.25 -5.84 1.43
CA PRO A 73 -10.80 -5.82 1.68
C PRO A 73 -10.12 -4.57 1.13
N ALA A 74 -8.86 -4.34 1.54
CA ALA A 74 -8.13 -3.13 1.18
C ALA A 74 -8.05 -2.86 -0.32
N ALA A 75 -8.01 -3.88 -1.19
CA ALA A 75 -8.04 -3.68 -2.64
C ALA A 75 -9.31 -2.93 -3.11
N GLY A 76 -10.46 -3.25 -2.50
CA GLY A 76 -11.70 -2.51 -2.74
C GLY A 76 -11.71 -1.16 -2.02
N LEU A 77 -11.45 -1.14 -0.70
CA LEU A 77 -11.48 0.08 0.10
C LEU A 77 -10.55 1.17 -0.45
N SER A 78 -9.35 0.81 -0.92
CA SER A 78 -8.41 1.77 -1.50
C SER A 78 -8.91 2.41 -2.79
N SER A 79 -9.79 1.73 -3.52
CA SER A 79 -10.45 2.31 -4.68
C SER A 79 -11.52 3.35 -4.32
N SER A 80 -11.90 3.45 -3.05
CA SER A 80 -12.80 4.51 -2.59
C SER A 80 -12.15 5.89 -2.59
N TRP A 81 -10.85 5.98 -2.37
CA TRP A 81 -10.10 7.23 -2.18
C TRP A 81 -10.76 8.15 -1.13
N ASN A 82 -11.33 7.53 -0.08
CA ASN A 82 -12.12 8.20 0.95
C ASN A 82 -11.67 7.81 2.38
N PRO A 83 -10.65 8.46 2.94
CA PRO A 83 -10.17 8.17 4.29
C PRO A 83 -11.23 8.32 5.39
N GLU A 84 -12.23 9.20 5.18
CA GLU A 84 -13.31 9.42 6.14
C GLU A 84 -14.27 8.21 6.21
N LEU A 85 -14.59 7.60 5.07
CA LEU A 85 -15.35 6.34 5.02
C LEU A 85 -14.57 5.21 5.67
N ILE A 86 -13.28 5.12 5.35
CA ILE A 86 -12.37 4.11 5.89
C ILE A 86 -12.26 4.24 7.42
N HIS A 87 -12.28 5.46 7.95
CA HIS A 87 -12.33 5.71 9.40
C HIS A 87 -13.59 5.10 10.05
N LYS A 88 -14.77 5.26 9.42
CA LYS A 88 -16.03 4.65 9.90
C LYS A 88 -15.97 3.12 9.87
N VAL A 89 -15.34 2.53 8.86
CA VAL A 89 -15.08 1.08 8.82
C VAL A 89 -14.25 0.67 10.03
N GLY A 90 -13.18 1.42 10.34
CA GLY A 90 -12.35 1.18 11.53
C GLY A 90 -13.13 1.29 12.84
N GLU A 91 -14.01 2.28 13.00
CA GLU A 91 -14.88 2.40 14.18
C GLU A 91 -15.80 1.18 14.35
N ALA A 92 -16.44 0.73 13.25
CA ALA A 92 -17.31 -0.43 13.26
C ALA A 92 -16.55 -1.72 13.65
N MET A 93 -15.37 -1.94 13.07
CA MET A 93 -14.51 -3.07 13.42
C MET A 93 -14.14 -3.08 14.91
N ALA A 94 -13.85 -1.91 15.47
CA ALA A 94 -13.52 -1.79 16.91
C ALA A 94 -14.71 -2.11 17.80
N GLU A 95 -15.92 -1.72 17.44
CA GLU A 95 -17.14 -2.04 18.18
C GLU A 95 -17.38 -3.56 18.28
N GLU A 96 -17.09 -4.28 17.20
CA GLU A 96 -17.12 -5.74 17.20
C GLU A 96 -16.01 -6.35 18.07
N CYS A 97 -14.80 -5.77 18.04
CA CYS A 97 -13.71 -6.16 18.95
C CYS A 97 -14.08 -5.97 20.42
N ILE A 98 -14.76 -4.88 20.79
CA ILE A 98 -15.24 -4.65 22.17
C ILE A 98 -16.23 -5.73 22.59
N GLN A 99 -17.21 -6.06 21.74
CA GLN A 99 -18.15 -7.15 22.01
C GLN A 99 -17.42 -8.47 22.26
N GLU A 100 -16.46 -8.79 21.41
CA GLU A 100 -15.76 -10.08 21.41
C GLU A 100 -14.54 -10.11 22.34
N LYS A 101 -14.27 -9.02 23.11
CA LYS A 101 -13.14 -8.90 24.04
C LYS A 101 -11.78 -9.06 23.36
N VAL A 102 -11.64 -8.49 22.18
CA VAL A 102 -10.38 -8.44 21.43
C VAL A 102 -9.72 -7.09 21.64
N ALA A 103 -8.52 -7.09 22.21
CA ALA A 103 -7.80 -5.88 22.57
C ALA A 103 -7.04 -5.25 21.39
N VAL A 104 -6.56 -6.09 20.45
CA VAL A 104 -5.84 -5.66 19.25
C VAL A 104 -6.31 -6.47 18.05
N ILE A 105 -6.63 -5.77 16.96
CA ILE A 105 -6.91 -6.38 15.67
C ILE A 105 -5.66 -6.33 14.79
N LEU A 106 -5.31 -7.46 14.12
CA LEU A 106 -4.09 -7.59 13.34
C LEU A 106 -4.28 -7.07 11.90
N GLY A 107 -4.23 -5.78 11.78
CA GLY A 107 -4.38 -5.00 10.54
C GLY A 107 -4.25 -3.49 10.83
N PRO A 108 -4.19 -2.66 9.77
CA PRO A 108 -4.22 -3.00 8.35
C PRO A 108 -2.87 -3.48 7.80
N GLY A 109 -2.90 -4.22 6.67
CA GLY A 109 -1.71 -4.57 5.90
C GLY A 109 -1.44 -3.51 4.83
N VAL A 110 -0.25 -2.89 4.84
CA VAL A 110 0.07 -1.74 3.96
C VAL A 110 1.29 -1.95 3.06
N ASN A 111 1.67 -3.19 2.83
CA ASN A 111 2.73 -3.48 1.87
C ASN A 111 2.34 -3.01 0.47
N ILE A 112 3.33 -2.55 -0.30
CA ILE A 112 3.10 -2.06 -1.65
C ILE A 112 2.78 -3.23 -2.60
N LYS A 113 1.84 -3.05 -3.49
CA LYS A 113 1.53 -3.98 -4.59
C LYS A 113 2.64 -3.90 -5.64
N ARG A 114 3.81 -4.51 -5.32
CA ARG A 114 5.02 -4.47 -6.15
C ARG A 114 4.81 -5.20 -7.46
N ASN A 115 4.28 -6.42 -7.38
CA ASN A 115 3.92 -7.25 -8.53
C ASN A 115 2.44 -7.63 -8.41
N PRO A 116 1.64 -7.47 -9.47
CA PRO A 116 0.21 -7.77 -9.42
C PRO A 116 -0.13 -9.26 -9.24
N LEU A 117 0.86 -10.15 -9.37
CA LEU A 117 0.70 -11.59 -9.09
C LEU A 117 0.79 -11.92 -7.59
N GLY A 118 1.15 -10.98 -6.73
CA GLY A 118 1.28 -11.21 -5.30
C GLY A 118 -0.02 -11.74 -4.68
N GLY A 119 0.07 -12.87 -3.97
CA GLY A 119 -1.12 -13.59 -3.46
C GLY A 119 -1.93 -12.81 -2.44
N ARG A 120 -1.31 -11.90 -1.69
CA ARG A 120 -1.97 -11.03 -0.69
C ARG A 120 -2.31 -9.63 -1.20
N CYS A 121 -2.27 -9.38 -2.51
CA CYS A 121 -2.66 -8.07 -3.07
C CYS A 121 -4.10 -7.68 -2.74
N PHE A 122 -5.00 -8.63 -2.44
CA PHE A 122 -6.38 -8.33 -2.04
C PHE A 122 -6.47 -7.59 -0.70
N GLU A 123 -5.53 -7.79 0.22
CA GLU A 123 -5.52 -7.15 1.55
C GLU A 123 -4.55 -5.96 1.66
N TYR A 124 -3.82 -5.65 0.59
CA TYR A 124 -2.94 -4.48 0.51
C TYR A 124 -3.61 -3.34 -0.24
N TRP A 125 -3.20 -2.09 0.07
CA TRP A 125 -3.90 -0.90 -0.40
C TRP A 125 -3.56 -0.56 -1.84
N SER A 126 -2.32 -0.21 -2.14
CA SER A 126 -1.97 0.42 -3.41
C SER A 126 -0.57 0.03 -3.90
N GLU A 127 -0.29 0.30 -5.17
CA GLU A 127 1.06 0.39 -5.72
C GLU A 127 1.74 1.73 -5.36
N ASP A 128 0.94 2.71 -4.91
CA ASP A 128 1.40 4.03 -4.52
C ASP A 128 1.51 4.16 -3.00
N PRO A 129 2.70 4.49 -2.44
CA PRO A 129 2.88 4.59 -0.99
C PRO A 129 2.18 5.80 -0.36
N TYR A 130 1.94 6.89 -1.12
CA TYR A 130 1.21 8.04 -0.63
C TYR A 130 -0.25 7.68 -0.40
N LEU A 131 -0.92 7.11 -1.41
CA LEU A 131 -2.30 6.65 -1.31
C LEU A 131 -2.46 5.63 -0.19
N ALA A 132 -1.61 4.57 -0.17
CA ALA A 132 -1.67 3.51 0.83
C ALA A 132 -1.59 4.05 2.27
N GLY A 133 -0.66 4.98 2.54
CA GLY A 133 -0.48 5.56 3.86
C GLY A 133 -1.64 6.45 4.29
N HIS A 134 -2.10 7.34 3.40
CA HIS A 134 -3.15 8.32 3.71
C HIS A 134 -4.53 7.68 3.89
N GLU A 135 -4.81 6.57 3.21
CA GLU A 135 -6.06 5.86 3.40
C GLU A 135 -6.04 4.95 4.63
N ALA A 136 -4.97 4.17 4.80
CA ALA A 136 -4.87 3.22 5.91
C ALA A 136 -4.82 3.90 7.30
N VAL A 137 -4.42 5.18 7.39
CA VAL A 137 -4.58 6.00 8.59
C VAL A 137 -6.03 5.98 9.08
N GLY A 138 -7.02 5.97 8.17
CA GLY A 138 -8.43 5.90 8.51
C GLY A 138 -8.76 4.68 9.37
N ILE A 139 -8.31 3.47 8.98
CA ILE A 139 -8.52 2.25 9.78
C ILE A 139 -7.87 2.38 11.16
N VAL A 140 -6.58 2.79 11.21
CA VAL A 140 -5.85 2.87 12.47
C VAL A 140 -6.51 3.87 13.42
N ALA A 141 -6.83 5.06 12.94
CA ALA A 141 -7.47 6.10 13.74
C ALA A 141 -8.88 5.69 14.17
N GLY A 142 -9.67 5.10 13.28
CA GLY A 142 -11.03 4.65 13.57
C GLY A 142 -11.06 3.57 14.66
N VAL A 143 -10.24 2.52 14.52
CA VAL A 143 -10.15 1.44 15.51
C VAL A 143 -9.66 1.97 16.86
N GLN A 144 -8.59 2.76 16.87
CA GLN A 144 -8.02 3.26 18.12
C GLN A 144 -8.89 4.30 18.82
N SER A 145 -9.79 5.00 18.10
CA SER A 145 -10.75 5.95 18.67
C SER A 145 -11.72 5.31 19.66
N LYS A 146 -11.97 4.01 19.54
CA LYS A 146 -12.85 3.21 20.41
C LYS A 146 -12.10 2.48 21.53
N GLY A 147 -10.78 2.63 21.64
CA GLY A 147 -9.96 1.98 22.67
C GLY A 147 -9.53 0.55 22.35
N VAL A 148 -9.54 0.16 21.10
CA VAL A 148 -8.99 -1.09 20.57
C VAL A 148 -7.70 -0.78 19.82
N GLY A 149 -6.67 -1.64 19.95
CA GLY A 149 -5.41 -1.47 19.24
C GLY A 149 -5.47 -2.02 17.81
N THR A 150 -4.60 -1.49 16.96
CA THR A 150 -4.31 -2.03 15.63
C THR A 150 -2.90 -2.61 15.59
N SER A 151 -2.65 -3.58 14.70
CA SER A 151 -1.30 -4.02 14.38
C SER A 151 -1.01 -3.74 12.90
N LEU A 152 -0.33 -2.63 12.65
CA LEU A 152 0.07 -2.24 11.31
C LEU A 152 1.08 -3.27 10.75
N LYS A 153 0.81 -3.84 9.56
CA LYS A 153 1.56 -4.99 9.03
C LYS A 153 1.82 -4.90 7.53
N HIS A 154 2.79 -5.64 6.99
CA HIS A 154 3.87 -6.40 7.64
C HIS A 154 5.16 -5.63 7.46
N PHE A 155 5.78 -5.14 8.51
CA PHE A 155 6.94 -4.24 8.49
C PHE A 155 8.25 -5.02 8.37
N ALA A 156 8.91 -5.04 7.19
CA ALA A 156 8.53 -4.41 5.93
C ALA A 156 8.86 -5.30 4.73
N ALA A 157 8.40 -4.85 3.56
CA ALA A 157 8.74 -5.47 2.27
C ALA A 157 8.28 -6.93 2.10
N ASN A 158 7.14 -7.30 2.67
CA ASN A 158 6.46 -8.57 2.41
C ASN A 158 5.55 -8.43 1.18
N ASN A 159 6.14 -8.49 -0.02
CA ASN A 159 5.46 -8.17 -1.28
C ASN A 159 5.17 -9.41 -2.14
N GLN A 160 5.42 -10.63 -1.64
CA GLN A 160 5.18 -11.90 -2.29
C GLN A 160 4.92 -12.99 -1.26
N GLU A 161 4.25 -14.07 -1.69
CA GLU A 161 4.00 -15.25 -0.86
C GLU A 161 5.05 -16.35 -1.08
N THR A 162 5.60 -16.42 -2.28
CA THR A 162 6.66 -17.38 -2.63
C THR A 162 7.86 -17.18 -1.72
N ASP A 163 8.22 -18.23 -0.99
CA ASP A 163 9.35 -18.27 -0.03
C ASP A 163 9.26 -17.21 1.09
N ARG A 164 8.10 -16.63 1.39
CA ARG A 164 7.92 -15.50 2.31
C ARG A 164 8.59 -15.68 3.68
N LEU A 165 8.68 -16.92 4.18
CA LEU A 165 9.25 -17.22 5.50
C LEU A 165 10.79 -17.19 5.54
N ARG A 166 11.47 -17.11 4.39
CA ARG A 166 12.94 -17.23 4.31
C ARG A 166 13.61 -16.38 3.24
N VAL A 167 12.86 -15.82 2.30
CA VAL A 167 13.42 -15.01 1.20
C VAL A 167 14.11 -13.75 1.75
N SER A 168 15.24 -13.39 1.15
CA SER A 168 15.85 -12.07 1.34
C SER A 168 15.41 -11.12 0.25
N ALA A 169 14.64 -10.11 0.60
CA ALA A 169 14.33 -8.98 -0.26
C ALA A 169 15.55 -8.04 -0.28
N ASN A 170 16.23 -7.98 -1.42
CA ASN A 170 17.42 -7.14 -1.61
C ASN A 170 16.98 -5.81 -2.20
N ILE A 171 17.02 -4.76 -1.41
CA ILE A 171 16.39 -3.47 -1.71
C ILE A 171 17.38 -2.34 -1.43
N SER A 172 17.56 -1.39 -2.35
CA SER A 172 18.36 -0.19 -2.12
C SER A 172 17.75 0.68 -1.02
N GLN A 173 18.58 1.47 -0.33
CA GLN A 173 18.10 2.42 0.67
C GLN A 173 17.09 3.39 0.09
N ARG A 174 17.34 3.87 -1.13
CA ARG A 174 16.44 4.77 -1.83
C ARG A 174 15.07 4.14 -2.05
N ALA A 175 15.01 2.91 -2.56
CA ALA A 175 13.73 2.23 -2.79
C ALA A 175 12.98 1.94 -1.48
N LEU A 176 13.69 1.56 -0.40
CA LEU A 176 13.07 1.41 0.92
C LEU A 176 12.43 2.72 1.37
N ARG A 177 13.15 3.85 1.27
CA ARG A 177 12.72 5.16 1.76
C ARG A 177 11.63 5.81 0.90
N GLU A 178 11.63 5.60 -0.44
CA GLU A 178 10.68 6.24 -1.34
C GLU A 178 9.44 5.39 -1.62
N ILE A 179 9.51 4.04 -1.50
CA ILE A 179 8.43 3.13 -1.91
C ILE A 179 7.93 2.27 -0.75
N TYR A 180 8.81 1.53 -0.04
CA TYR A 180 8.35 0.49 0.88
C TYR A 180 8.11 0.96 2.31
N PHE A 181 8.67 2.08 2.72
CA PHE A 181 8.51 2.65 4.06
C PHE A 181 7.46 3.77 4.16
N PRO A 182 7.19 4.61 3.14
CA PRO A 182 6.41 5.84 3.37
C PRO A 182 4.99 5.61 3.89
N ALA A 183 4.31 4.51 3.50
CA ALA A 183 3.00 4.20 4.06
C ALA A 183 3.09 3.94 5.57
N PHE A 184 4.07 3.16 6.02
CA PHE A 184 4.32 2.91 7.45
C PHE A 184 4.72 4.19 8.18
N GLU A 185 5.68 4.96 7.62
CA GLU A 185 6.15 6.22 8.19
C GLU A 185 5.00 7.21 8.40
N HIS A 186 4.17 7.39 7.37
CA HIS A 186 3.01 8.30 7.44
C HIS A 186 2.04 7.89 8.55
N ILE A 187 1.67 6.59 8.61
CA ILE A 187 0.74 6.07 9.62
C ILE A 187 1.33 6.20 11.03
N VAL A 188 2.62 5.88 11.21
CA VAL A 188 3.31 6.06 12.50
C VAL A 188 3.26 7.51 12.95
N LYS A 189 3.66 8.43 12.09
CA LYS A 189 3.71 9.87 12.43
C LYS A 189 2.35 10.50 12.64
N THR A 190 1.30 9.97 11.99
CA THR A 190 -0.05 10.56 12.04
C THR A 190 -0.94 9.94 13.10
N ALA A 191 -0.92 8.61 13.26
CA ALA A 191 -1.88 7.87 14.10
C ALA A 191 -1.24 7.04 15.22
N GLN A 192 0.09 6.86 15.25
CA GLN A 192 0.80 6.06 16.25
C GLN A 192 0.08 4.72 16.51
N PRO A 193 0.12 3.76 15.58
CA PRO A 193 -0.51 2.46 15.78
C PRO A 193 0.01 1.83 17.08
N TRP A 194 -0.89 1.26 17.91
CA TRP A 194 -0.47 0.74 19.20
C TRP A 194 0.46 -0.45 19.09
N THR A 195 0.32 -1.21 18.00
CA THR A 195 1.27 -2.27 17.67
C THR A 195 1.65 -2.25 16.19
N ILE A 196 2.84 -2.73 15.87
CA ILE A 196 3.32 -3.01 14.52
C ILE A 196 3.77 -4.47 14.47
N MET A 197 3.38 -5.18 13.40
CA MET A 197 3.83 -6.54 13.14
C MET A 197 5.00 -6.52 12.17
N CYS A 198 6.17 -7.05 12.56
CA CYS A 198 7.28 -7.24 11.63
C CYS A 198 6.98 -8.38 10.64
N SER A 199 7.58 -8.31 9.46
CA SER A 199 7.38 -9.30 8.40
C SER A 199 8.22 -10.57 8.60
N TYR A 200 7.87 -11.63 7.88
CA TYR A 200 8.62 -12.89 7.87
C TYR A 200 9.98 -12.80 7.18
N ASN A 201 10.03 -12.08 6.06
CA ASN A 201 11.17 -12.07 5.16
C ASN A 201 12.42 -11.41 5.78
N ARG A 202 13.54 -11.65 5.14
CA ARG A 202 14.76 -10.88 5.39
C ARG A 202 14.76 -9.61 4.53
N ILE A 203 15.35 -8.56 5.05
CA ILE A 203 15.70 -7.35 4.29
C ILE A 203 17.22 -7.29 4.22
N ASN A 204 17.77 -7.34 3.01
CA ASN A 204 19.21 -7.31 2.78
C ASN A 204 19.98 -8.34 3.65
N GLY A 205 19.43 -9.56 3.75
CA GLY A 205 20.03 -10.69 4.47
C GLY A 205 19.64 -10.80 5.95
N VAL A 206 19.01 -9.81 6.58
CA VAL A 206 18.65 -9.81 8.00
C VAL A 206 17.14 -10.02 8.17
N HIS A 207 16.72 -11.00 8.98
CA HIS A 207 15.30 -11.20 9.32
C HIS A 207 14.70 -9.95 9.95
N SER A 208 13.49 -9.58 9.54
CA SER A 208 12.85 -8.33 10.00
C SER A 208 12.73 -8.26 11.52
N ALA A 209 12.40 -9.39 12.20
CA ALA A 209 12.33 -9.46 13.65
C ALA A 209 13.67 -9.20 14.36
N GLN A 210 14.80 -9.49 13.70
CA GLN A 210 16.16 -9.37 14.23
C GLN A 210 16.92 -8.14 13.70
N ASN A 211 16.23 -7.31 12.92
CA ASN A 211 16.86 -6.18 12.24
C ASN A 211 16.79 -4.91 13.10
N ARG A 212 17.86 -4.67 13.88
CA ARG A 212 17.97 -3.49 14.74
C ARG A 212 17.81 -2.18 13.96
N TRP A 213 18.47 -2.07 12.80
CA TRP A 213 18.33 -0.90 11.94
C TRP A 213 16.86 -0.62 11.61
N LEU A 214 16.11 -1.66 11.25
CA LEU A 214 14.68 -1.53 10.91
C LEU A 214 13.83 -1.16 12.12
N LEU A 215 13.94 -1.94 13.23
CA LEU A 215 13.01 -1.86 14.36
C LEU A 215 13.37 -0.79 15.39
N THR A 216 14.64 -0.39 15.47
CA THR A 216 15.08 0.64 16.41
C THR A 216 15.46 1.91 15.68
N ASP A 217 16.51 1.87 14.84
CA ASP A 217 17.12 3.07 14.30
C ASP A 217 16.11 3.81 13.37
N VAL A 218 15.43 3.11 12.45
CA VAL A 218 14.42 3.72 11.57
C VAL A 218 13.09 3.92 12.30
N LEU A 219 12.50 2.85 12.82
CA LEU A 219 11.12 2.90 13.31
C LEU A 219 10.99 3.78 14.56
N ARG A 220 11.90 3.61 15.54
CA ARG A 220 11.80 4.31 16.82
C ARG A 220 12.55 5.62 16.84
N ASP A 221 13.82 5.62 16.41
CA ASP A 221 14.69 6.79 16.58
C ASP A 221 14.40 7.86 15.50
N GLU A 222 14.18 7.47 14.22
CA GLU A 222 13.87 8.44 13.17
C GLU A 222 12.38 8.81 13.12
N TRP A 223 11.46 7.82 13.22
CA TRP A 223 10.03 8.10 13.08
C TRP A 223 9.32 8.40 14.38
N GLY A 224 9.96 8.15 15.53
CA GLY A 224 9.38 8.43 16.84
C GLY A 224 8.28 7.46 17.25
N TYR A 225 8.37 6.18 16.84
CA TYR A 225 7.37 5.18 17.20
C TYR A 225 7.41 4.81 18.68
N GLU A 226 6.28 4.93 19.36
CA GLU A 226 6.15 4.70 20.81
C GLU A 226 5.46 3.37 21.16
N GLY A 227 4.83 2.70 20.20
CA GLY A 227 4.10 1.46 20.40
C GLY A 227 5.00 0.23 20.55
N ILE A 228 4.39 -0.95 20.57
CA ILE A 228 5.12 -2.22 20.60
C ILE A 228 5.30 -2.78 19.19
N VAL A 229 6.39 -3.52 19.00
CA VAL A 229 6.60 -4.35 17.81
C VAL A 229 6.35 -5.80 18.19
N MET A 230 5.49 -6.49 17.43
CA MET A 230 5.30 -7.94 17.54
C MET A 230 5.86 -8.66 16.33
N SER A 231 6.18 -9.94 16.48
CA SER A 231 6.50 -10.80 15.35
C SER A 231 5.24 -11.17 14.56
N ASP A 232 5.35 -11.40 13.27
CA ASP A 232 4.40 -12.27 12.59
C ASP A 232 4.51 -13.70 13.15
N TRP A 233 3.49 -14.56 12.90
CA TRP A 233 3.34 -15.86 13.56
C TRP A 233 4.50 -16.81 13.22
N GLY A 234 5.46 -16.90 14.17
CA GLY A 234 6.68 -17.70 14.00
C GLY A 234 7.82 -17.00 13.27
N ALA A 235 7.77 -15.66 13.11
CA ALA A 235 8.84 -14.89 12.48
C ALA A 235 10.03 -14.61 13.40
N ASP A 236 9.94 -14.89 14.71
CA ASP A 236 11.05 -14.77 15.65
C ASP A 236 11.90 -16.05 15.61
N HIS A 237 13.12 -15.95 15.11
CA HIS A 237 14.05 -17.08 15.00
C HIS A 237 15.17 -17.08 16.07
N ASP A 238 15.35 -15.97 16.80
CA ASP A 238 16.30 -15.81 17.90
C ASP A 238 15.78 -14.76 18.87
N ARG A 239 15.15 -15.22 19.96
CA ARG A 239 14.53 -14.37 20.99
C ARG A 239 15.45 -13.27 21.53
N VAL A 240 16.73 -13.60 21.74
CA VAL A 240 17.70 -12.65 22.30
C VAL A 240 18.08 -11.59 21.28
N ALA A 241 18.34 -12.00 20.03
CA ALA A 241 18.65 -11.07 18.94
C ALA A 241 17.46 -10.17 18.63
N SER A 242 16.23 -10.71 18.58
CA SER A 242 15.02 -9.99 18.27
C SER A 242 14.67 -8.96 19.37
N LEU A 243 14.77 -9.33 20.64
CA LEU A 243 14.56 -8.39 21.74
C LEU A 243 15.57 -7.25 21.70
N ASN A 244 16.85 -7.56 21.43
CA ASN A 244 17.89 -6.54 21.28
C ASN A 244 17.70 -5.66 20.04
N ALA A 245 17.05 -6.17 19.00
CA ALA A 245 16.69 -5.40 17.82
C ALA A 245 15.50 -4.44 18.05
N GLY A 246 14.71 -4.67 19.09
CA GLY A 246 13.55 -3.82 19.42
C GLY A 246 12.20 -4.52 19.33
N LEU A 247 12.15 -5.84 19.16
CA LEU A 247 10.94 -6.65 19.21
C LEU A 247 10.43 -6.74 20.66
N ASN A 248 9.17 -6.36 20.91
CA ASN A 248 8.55 -6.45 22.22
C ASN A 248 7.90 -7.80 22.48
N LEU A 249 7.29 -8.40 21.45
CA LEU A 249 6.38 -9.53 21.61
C LEU A 249 6.62 -10.60 20.54
N GLU A 250 6.99 -11.79 20.97
CA GLU A 250 6.99 -12.98 20.13
C GLU A 250 5.56 -13.57 20.03
N MET A 251 5.10 -13.88 18.82
CA MET A 251 3.85 -14.59 18.56
C MET A 251 4.04 -15.73 17.55
N PRO A 252 3.41 -16.90 17.74
CA PRO A 252 2.93 -17.43 19.03
C PRO A 252 4.11 -17.72 19.97
N PRO A 253 3.86 -18.06 21.24
CA PRO A 253 4.95 -18.32 22.18
C PRO A 253 5.78 -19.54 21.77
N SER A 254 7.12 -19.41 21.81
CA SER A 254 8.04 -20.54 21.68
C SER A 254 8.26 -21.31 22.98
N TYR A 255 7.74 -20.77 24.11
CA TYR A 255 7.96 -21.29 25.46
C TYR A 255 9.44 -21.31 25.86
N THR A 256 10.23 -20.36 25.38
CA THR A 256 11.66 -20.24 25.64
C THR A 256 12.03 -18.95 26.42
N ASP A 257 11.15 -18.50 27.30
CA ASP A 257 11.35 -17.28 28.10
C ASP A 257 12.60 -17.37 28.99
N ASP A 258 13.03 -18.60 29.35
CA ASP A 258 14.27 -18.86 30.07
C ASP A 258 15.51 -18.39 29.31
N GLN A 259 15.50 -18.34 27.97
CA GLN A 259 16.59 -17.79 27.17
C GLN A 259 16.76 -16.29 27.44
N ILE A 260 15.64 -15.53 27.56
CA ILE A 260 15.65 -14.10 27.93
C ILE A 260 16.19 -13.92 29.35
N VAL A 261 15.72 -14.74 30.29
CA VAL A 261 16.17 -14.70 31.70
C VAL A 261 17.69 -14.97 31.77
N TYR A 262 18.19 -15.99 31.09
CA TYR A 262 19.63 -16.31 31.06
C TYR A 262 20.42 -15.19 30.39
N ALA A 263 19.95 -14.65 29.26
CA ALA A 263 20.62 -13.59 28.52
C ALA A 263 20.69 -12.28 29.33
N ALA A 264 19.66 -11.98 30.12
CA ALA A 264 19.68 -10.84 31.03
C ALA A 264 20.66 -11.05 32.19
N ARG A 265 20.75 -12.28 32.75
CA ARG A 265 21.69 -12.59 33.84
C ARG A 265 23.14 -12.61 33.40
N ASP A 266 23.45 -13.01 32.17
CA ASP A 266 24.80 -13.05 31.63
C ASP A 266 25.21 -11.78 30.86
N GLY A 267 24.32 -10.78 30.79
CA GLY A 267 24.60 -9.45 30.23
C GLY A 267 24.45 -9.36 28.70
N ARG A 268 23.94 -10.38 28.02
CA ARG A 268 23.61 -10.30 26.58
C ARG A 268 22.38 -9.44 26.30
N ILE A 269 21.48 -9.30 27.27
CA ILE A 269 20.40 -8.32 27.27
C ILE A 269 20.64 -7.33 28.42
N GLN A 270 20.64 -6.04 28.13
CA GLN A 270 20.74 -5.02 29.17
C GLN A 270 19.41 -4.93 29.94
N PRO A 271 19.44 -4.75 31.29
CA PRO A 271 18.21 -4.65 32.09
C PRO A 271 17.23 -3.59 31.56
N GLU A 272 17.74 -2.42 31.18
CA GLU A 272 16.95 -1.31 30.65
C GLU A 272 16.24 -1.66 29.34
N GLN A 273 16.85 -2.51 28.51
CA GLN A 273 16.25 -2.99 27.27
C GLN A 273 15.05 -3.89 27.57
N LEU A 274 15.22 -4.87 28.47
CA LEU A 274 14.12 -5.75 28.87
C LEU A 274 13.01 -4.97 29.55
N ASP A 275 13.35 -4.03 30.42
CA ASP A 275 12.40 -3.15 31.13
C ASP A 275 11.57 -2.33 30.13
N ARG A 276 12.18 -1.78 29.12
CA ARG A 276 11.50 -1.02 28.05
C ARG A 276 10.54 -1.91 27.27
N MET A 277 10.96 -3.13 26.89
CA MET A 277 10.12 -4.06 26.14
C MET A 277 8.92 -4.50 26.97
N ALA A 278 9.11 -4.89 28.23
CA ALA A 278 8.04 -5.32 29.14
C ALA A 278 7.11 -4.16 29.53
N GLN A 279 7.64 -2.93 29.74
CA GLN A 279 6.80 -1.76 30.03
C GLN A 279 5.87 -1.46 28.86
N GLY A 280 6.33 -1.54 27.60
CA GLY A 280 5.49 -1.36 26.44
C GLY A 280 4.29 -2.32 26.42
N MET A 281 4.46 -3.56 26.87
CA MET A 281 3.36 -4.52 26.99
C MET A 281 2.35 -4.10 28.06
N ILE A 282 2.83 -3.62 29.21
CA ILE A 282 1.96 -3.08 30.27
C ILE A 282 1.17 -1.86 29.76
N ASP A 283 1.84 -0.98 29.01
CA ASP A 283 1.22 0.23 28.46
C ASP A 283 0.13 -0.10 27.42
N LEU A 284 0.37 -1.12 26.58
CA LEU A 284 -0.65 -1.63 25.65
C LEU A 284 -1.89 -2.14 26.40
N VAL A 285 -1.68 -2.96 27.43
CA VAL A 285 -2.79 -3.50 28.26
C VAL A 285 -3.54 -2.36 28.98
N ASN A 286 -2.84 -1.31 29.43
CA ASN A 286 -3.47 -0.13 30.01
C ASN A 286 -4.31 0.66 28.99
N LYS A 287 -3.80 0.86 27.76
CA LYS A 287 -4.54 1.56 26.67
C LYS A 287 -5.85 0.86 26.33
N THR A 288 -5.85 -0.47 26.28
CA THR A 288 -7.03 -1.26 25.89
C THR A 288 -8.02 -1.51 27.05
N ARG A 289 -7.61 -1.27 28.30
CA ARG A 289 -8.35 -1.62 29.51
C ARG A 289 -9.79 -1.13 29.52
N ALA A 290 -10.03 0.12 29.15
CA ALA A 290 -11.36 0.72 29.18
C ALA A 290 -12.34 -0.05 28.27
N ALA A 291 -11.93 -0.30 27.03
CA ALA A 291 -12.71 -1.05 26.04
C ALA A 291 -12.94 -2.51 26.50
N MET A 292 -11.89 -3.17 27.01
CA MET A 292 -11.99 -4.56 27.46
C MET A 292 -12.83 -4.74 28.73
N SER A 293 -13.06 -3.66 29.50
CA SER A 293 -13.87 -3.68 30.72
C SER A 293 -15.36 -3.43 30.47
N VAL A 294 -15.80 -3.16 29.27
CA VAL A 294 -17.21 -2.95 28.92
C VAL A 294 -17.92 -4.29 28.89
N ASP A 295 -18.85 -4.51 29.81
CA ASP A 295 -19.67 -5.73 29.88
C ASP A 295 -20.92 -5.57 29.01
N ASP A 296 -21.43 -6.69 28.47
CA ASP A 296 -22.69 -6.79 27.72
C ASP A 296 -22.82 -5.84 26.52
N TYR A 297 -21.69 -5.35 25.96
CA TYR A 297 -21.71 -4.56 24.73
C TYR A 297 -22.26 -5.38 23.55
N ARG A 298 -23.09 -4.73 22.74
CA ARG A 298 -23.60 -5.32 21.48
C ARG A 298 -23.53 -4.24 20.40
N PHE A 299 -22.85 -4.57 19.31
CA PHE A 299 -22.84 -3.69 18.14
C PHE A 299 -24.17 -3.81 17.38
N ASP A 300 -24.48 -2.77 16.61
CA ASP A 300 -25.67 -2.74 15.75
C ASP A 300 -25.32 -3.35 14.38
N VAL A 301 -25.78 -4.58 14.16
CA VAL A 301 -25.51 -5.35 12.93
C VAL A 301 -26.05 -4.65 11.68
N ASP A 302 -27.21 -3.95 11.80
CA ASP A 302 -27.81 -3.26 10.66
C ASP A 302 -27.05 -1.98 10.34
N ALA A 303 -26.58 -1.24 11.35
CA ALA A 303 -25.74 -0.05 11.15
C ALA A 303 -24.38 -0.42 10.53
N HIS A 304 -23.76 -1.51 10.97
CA HIS A 304 -22.49 -1.98 10.38
C HIS A 304 -22.66 -2.48 8.94
N ASP A 305 -23.79 -3.13 8.64
CA ASP A 305 -24.15 -3.54 7.28
C ASP A 305 -24.31 -2.35 6.33
N GLU A 306 -24.87 -1.22 6.83
CA GLU A 306 -24.98 0.02 6.05
C GLU A 306 -23.59 0.65 5.80
N VAL A 307 -22.66 0.60 6.76
CA VAL A 307 -21.26 1.02 6.54
C VAL A 307 -20.59 0.13 5.49
N ALA A 308 -20.80 -1.20 5.57
CA ALA A 308 -20.28 -2.14 4.57
C ALA A 308 -20.89 -1.88 3.18
N HIS A 309 -22.18 -1.56 3.11
CA HIS A 309 -22.87 -1.20 1.88
C HIS A 309 -22.29 0.07 1.24
N GLN A 310 -22.10 1.14 2.03
CA GLN A 310 -21.50 2.36 1.54
C GLN A 310 -20.06 2.14 1.08
N ALA A 311 -19.27 1.37 1.84
CA ALA A 311 -17.91 1.00 1.47
C ALA A 311 -17.87 0.22 0.14
N ALA A 312 -18.80 -0.72 -0.05
CA ALA A 312 -18.92 -1.48 -1.29
C ALA A 312 -19.26 -0.59 -2.49
N ILE A 313 -20.20 0.37 -2.32
CA ILE A 313 -20.56 1.33 -3.38
C ILE A 313 -19.34 2.14 -3.83
N GLU A 314 -18.60 2.71 -2.88
CA GLU A 314 -17.49 3.60 -3.18
C GLU A 314 -16.22 2.87 -3.66
N SER A 315 -16.16 1.55 -3.47
CA SER A 315 -15.06 0.70 -3.94
C SER A 315 -15.14 0.38 -5.44
N MET A 316 -16.32 0.43 -6.05
CA MET A 316 -16.51 0.02 -7.44
C MET A 316 -15.95 1.02 -8.43
N VAL A 317 -15.18 0.51 -9.41
CA VAL A 317 -14.56 1.32 -10.46
C VAL A 317 -15.19 1.00 -11.81
N LEU A 318 -15.80 1.98 -12.44
CA LEU A 318 -16.31 1.85 -13.80
C LEU A 318 -15.15 2.01 -14.79
N LEU A 319 -14.76 0.90 -15.44
CA LEU A 319 -13.65 0.88 -16.39
C LEU A 319 -14.08 1.20 -17.82
N LYS A 320 -15.30 0.81 -18.19
CA LYS A 320 -15.82 1.00 -19.56
C LYS A 320 -17.33 1.20 -19.54
N ASN A 321 -17.84 2.12 -20.37
CA ASN A 321 -19.28 2.38 -20.52
C ASN A 321 -19.63 2.87 -21.94
N ASP A 322 -19.46 1.98 -22.94
CA ASP A 322 -19.76 2.30 -24.33
C ASP A 322 -21.27 2.43 -24.53
N ASP A 323 -21.69 3.42 -25.33
CA ASP A 323 -23.08 3.71 -25.65
C ASP A 323 -23.97 3.95 -24.40
N ASP A 324 -23.39 4.36 -23.28
CA ASP A 324 -24.09 4.57 -22.01
C ASP A 324 -24.93 3.35 -21.58
N ILE A 325 -24.36 2.14 -21.74
CA ILE A 325 -25.04 0.88 -21.39
C ILE A 325 -25.37 0.80 -19.90
N LEU A 326 -24.60 1.48 -19.07
CA LEU A 326 -24.87 1.73 -17.67
C LEU A 326 -25.22 3.22 -17.47
N PRO A 327 -26.20 3.53 -16.59
CA PRO A 327 -27.01 2.59 -15.80
C PRO A 327 -28.04 1.83 -16.65
N VAL A 328 -28.34 0.60 -16.22
CA VAL A 328 -29.33 -0.24 -16.91
C VAL A 328 -30.72 0.33 -16.74
N ALA A 329 -31.45 0.48 -17.84
CA ALA A 329 -32.81 1.00 -17.82
C ALA A 329 -33.78 0.11 -17.01
N ALA A 330 -34.64 0.72 -16.21
CA ALA A 330 -35.54 0.00 -15.28
C ALA A 330 -36.49 -1.03 -15.94
N ASN A 331 -36.75 -0.87 -17.22
CA ASN A 331 -37.65 -1.77 -18.00
C ASN A 331 -36.90 -2.72 -18.91
N ALA A 332 -35.60 -2.78 -18.87
CA ALA A 332 -34.81 -3.69 -19.69
C ALA A 332 -35.00 -5.14 -19.26
N LYS A 333 -35.07 -6.03 -20.24
CA LYS A 333 -34.97 -7.47 -19.98
C LYS A 333 -33.53 -7.83 -19.69
N ILE A 334 -33.28 -8.36 -18.48
CA ILE A 334 -31.97 -8.64 -18.00
C ILE A 334 -31.71 -10.16 -18.01
N ALA A 335 -30.55 -10.55 -18.55
CA ALA A 335 -29.95 -11.85 -18.29
C ALA A 335 -28.77 -11.68 -17.36
N VAL A 336 -28.68 -12.46 -16.30
CA VAL A 336 -27.56 -12.54 -15.37
C VAL A 336 -26.81 -13.85 -15.62
N ILE A 337 -25.56 -13.76 -15.98
CA ILE A 337 -24.70 -14.91 -16.29
C ILE A 337 -23.48 -14.89 -15.39
N GLY A 338 -23.13 -16.05 -14.85
CA GLY A 338 -21.96 -16.21 -13.98
C GLY A 338 -22.33 -16.61 -12.56
N GLU A 339 -21.67 -17.66 -12.06
CA GLU A 339 -21.95 -18.20 -10.73
C GLU A 339 -21.69 -17.19 -9.61
N PHE A 340 -20.79 -16.24 -9.78
CA PHE A 340 -20.52 -15.19 -8.79
C PHE A 340 -21.74 -14.30 -8.50
N ALA A 341 -22.74 -14.22 -9.38
CA ALA A 341 -23.98 -13.49 -9.11
C ALA A 341 -24.84 -14.15 -8.03
N ARG A 342 -24.73 -15.48 -7.88
CA ARG A 342 -25.45 -16.31 -6.89
C ARG A 342 -24.58 -16.62 -5.69
N THR A 343 -23.32 -16.98 -5.93
CA THR A 343 -22.33 -17.33 -4.92
C THR A 343 -21.20 -16.30 -4.98
N PRO A 344 -21.36 -15.13 -4.33
CA PRO A 344 -20.43 -14.04 -4.48
C PRO A 344 -19.07 -14.39 -3.87
N ARG A 345 -18.01 -14.02 -4.56
CA ARG A 345 -16.67 -13.93 -3.96
C ARG A 345 -16.55 -12.57 -3.30
N TYR A 346 -16.67 -12.54 -1.97
CA TYR A 346 -16.80 -11.30 -1.21
C TYR A 346 -15.53 -10.92 -0.44
N GLN A 347 -14.58 -11.84 -0.29
CA GLN A 347 -13.31 -11.65 0.43
C GLN A 347 -12.19 -12.53 -0.13
N GLY A 348 -10.95 -12.32 0.32
CA GLY A 348 -9.81 -13.17 0.01
C GLY A 348 -9.71 -14.37 0.95
N GLY A 349 -8.83 -15.31 0.61
CA GLY A 349 -8.56 -16.51 1.41
C GLY A 349 -7.39 -16.31 2.40
N GLY A 350 -7.28 -17.22 3.39
CA GLY A 350 -6.22 -17.25 4.38
C GLY A 350 -6.59 -16.67 5.73
N SER A 351 -5.64 -16.10 6.46
CA SER A 351 -5.81 -15.59 7.83
C SER A 351 -6.83 -14.45 7.96
N SER A 352 -7.20 -13.81 6.86
CA SER A 352 -8.18 -12.72 6.82
C SER A 352 -9.63 -13.18 6.63
N HIS A 353 -9.91 -14.48 6.52
CA HIS A 353 -11.23 -15.02 6.20
C HIS A 353 -12.24 -14.83 7.33
N ILE A 354 -13.35 -14.11 7.08
CA ILE A 354 -14.38 -13.72 8.04
C ILE A 354 -15.67 -14.51 7.77
N THR A 355 -16.34 -14.95 8.83
CA THR A 355 -17.71 -15.44 8.75
C THR A 355 -18.68 -14.26 8.83
N PRO A 356 -19.36 -13.87 7.73
CA PRO A 356 -20.16 -12.65 7.70
C PRO A 356 -21.41 -12.74 8.57
N THR A 357 -21.81 -11.63 9.20
CA THR A 357 -23.10 -11.54 9.93
C THR A 357 -24.30 -11.63 9.00
N LYS A 358 -24.13 -11.14 7.78
CA LYS A 358 -25.12 -11.18 6.70
C LYS A 358 -24.39 -11.50 5.39
N MET A 359 -25.10 -12.11 4.46
CA MET A 359 -24.61 -12.28 3.09
C MET A 359 -25.79 -12.15 2.14
N THR A 360 -25.74 -11.17 1.27
CA THR A 360 -26.78 -10.94 0.26
C THR A 360 -26.14 -10.97 -1.12
N SER A 361 -26.53 -11.99 -1.93
CA SER A 361 -26.07 -12.09 -3.30
C SER A 361 -26.75 -11.05 -4.21
N PHE A 362 -26.20 -10.87 -5.42
CA PHE A 362 -26.86 -10.01 -6.42
C PHE A 362 -28.24 -10.56 -6.82
N LEU A 363 -28.38 -11.86 -7.00
CA LEU A 363 -29.67 -12.49 -7.33
C LEU A 363 -30.71 -12.33 -6.20
N ASP A 364 -30.31 -12.49 -4.93
CA ASP A 364 -31.19 -12.25 -3.79
C ASP A 364 -31.67 -10.80 -3.77
N THR A 365 -30.78 -9.87 -4.09
CA THR A 365 -31.09 -8.44 -4.18
C THR A 365 -32.10 -8.15 -5.29
N LEU A 366 -31.92 -8.72 -6.49
CA LEU A 366 -32.89 -8.56 -7.57
C LEU A 366 -34.26 -9.10 -7.18
N ALA A 367 -34.31 -10.29 -6.59
CA ALA A 367 -35.55 -10.90 -6.12
C ALA A 367 -36.25 -10.04 -5.06
N ALA A 368 -35.49 -9.51 -4.08
CA ALA A 368 -36.03 -8.63 -3.05
C ALA A 368 -36.56 -7.29 -3.61
N ARG A 369 -35.97 -6.79 -4.69
CA ARG A 369 -36.42 -5.56 -5.38
C ARG A 369 -37.53 -5.81 -6.42
N GLY A 370 -37.95 -7.07 -6.64
CA GLY A 370 -38.92 -7.44 -7.62
C GLY A 370 -38.48 -7.25 -9.08
N VAL A 371 -37.17 -7.31 -9.32
CA VAL A 371 -36.56 -7.25 -10.65
C VAL A 371 -36.53 -8.67 -11.23
N ASP A 372 -37.20 -8.87 -12.34
CA ASP A 372 -37.20 -10.15 -13.06
C ASP A 372 -35.94 -10.23 -13.94
N ALA A 373 -35.13 -11.25 -13.70
CA ALA A 373 -33.90 -11.48 -14.46
C ALA A 373 -33.73 -12.99 -14.72
N ALA A 374 -33.48 -13.35 -15.98
CA ALA A 374 -33.11 -14.73 -16.30
C ALA A 374 -31.69 -15.02 -15.82
N PHE A 375 -31.45 -16.16 -15.17
CA PHE A 375 -30.14 -16.54 -14.64
C PHE A 375 -29.62 -17.85 -15.27
N ALA A 376 -28.30 -17.85 -15.57
CA ALA A 376 -27.55 -19.05 -15.90
C ALA A 376 -26.17 -19.00 -15.25
N PRO A 377 -25.67 -20.06 -14.57
CA PRO A 377 -24.38 -20.07 -13.90
C PRO A 377 -23.20 -19.96 -14.89
N GLY A 378 -23.31 -20.55 -16.07
CA GLY A 378 -22.33 -20.48 -17.14
C GLY A 378 -21.03 -21.28 -16.90
N PHE A 379 -20.57 -21.33 -15.66
CA PHE A 379 -19.35 -22.03 -15.22
C PHE A 379 -19.42 -22.39 -13.73
N THR A 380 -18.52 -23.27 -13.30
CA THR A 380 -18.30 -23.63 -11.90
C THR A 380 -17.17 -22.78 -11.28
N LEU A 381 -17.18 -22.60 -9.94
CA LEU A 381 -16.18 -21.80 -9.21
C LEU A 381 -14.83 -22.50 -8.97
N ASP A 382 -14.67 -23.71 -9.45
CA ASP A 382 -13.40 -24.43 -9.48
C ASP A 382 -12.53 -24.02 -10.69
N LEU A 383 -11.30 -24.55 -10.74
CA LEU A 383 -10.38 -24.35 -11.86
C LEU A 383 -10.52 -25.45 -12.95
N GLU A 384 -11.52 -26.30 -12.86
CA GLU A 384 -11.80 -27.36 -13.85
C GLU A 384 -12.19 -26.77 -15.22
N PRO A 385 -12.04 -27.53 -16.32
CA PRO A 385 -12.40 -27.08 -17.66
C PRO A 385 -13.88 -26.68 -17.79
N ALA A 386 -14.20 -25.97 -18.89
CA ALA A 386 -15.57 -25.54 -19.21
C ALA A 386 -16.55 -26.69 -19.26
N ASP A 387 -17.78 -26.50 -18.73
CA ASP A 387 -18.90 -27.37 -18.87
C ASP A 387 -19.76 -26.90 -20.05
N ALA A 388 -19.74 -27.65 -21.16
CA ALA A 388 -20.47 -27.33 -22.38
C ALA A 388 -22.00 -27.19 -22.17
N LYS A 389 -22.60 -27.85 -21.16
CA LYS A 389 -24.00 -27.71 -20.85
C LYS A 389 -24.29 -26.37 -20.19
N LEU A 390 -23.47 -25.96 -19.23
CA LEU A 390 -23.58 -24.66 -18.56
C LEU A 390 -23.36 -23.51 -19.55
N GLU A 391 -22.39 -23.66 -20.45
CA GLU A 391 -22.12 -22.67 -21.50
C GLU A 391 -23.33 -22.55 -22.45
N ALA A 392 -23.88 -23.65 -22.94
CA ALA A 392 -25.05 -23.63 -23.84
C ALA A 392 -26.29 -23.02 -23.18
N GLU A 393 -26.51 -23.27 -21.88
CA GLU A 393 -27.60 -22.66 -21.10
C GLU A 393 -27.43 -21.15 -20.99
N ALA A 394 -26.20 -20.69 -20.70
CA ALA A 394 -25.90 -19.29 -20.60
C ALA A 394 -26.07 -18.53 -21.93
N VAL A 395 -25.60 -19.12 -23.03
CA VAL A 395 -25.76 -18.54 -24.38
C VAL A 395 -27.24 -18.43 -24.73
N GLU A 396 -28.05 -19.44 -24.44
CA GLU A 396 -29.50 -19.40 -24.73
C GLU A 396 -30.21 -18.35 -23.85
N THR A 397 -29.81 -18.21 -22.57
CA THR A 397 -30.36 -17.21 -21.67
C THR A 397 -30.06 -15.79 -22.16
N ALA A 398 -28.89 -15.55 -22.74
CA ALA A 398 -28.46 -14.24 -23.24
C ALA A 398 -29.22 -13.75 -24.49
N LYS A 399 -29.70 -14.66 -25.35
CA LYS A 399 -30.25 -14.33 -26.68
C LYS A 399 -31.40 -13.34 -26.67
N ASN A 400 -32.28 -13.44 -25.68
CA ASN A 400 -33.52 -12.66 -25.62
C ASN A 400 -33.47 -11.49 -24.62
N ALA A 401 -32.30 -11.20 -24.06
CA ALA A 401 -32.11 -10.12 -23.13
C ALA A 401 -31.81 -8.80 -23.86
N ASP A 402 -32.27 -7.69 -23.32
CA ASP A 402 -31.87 -6.35 -23.76
C ASP A 402 -30.43 -6.01 -23.28
N VAL A 403 -30.09 -6.50 -22.06
CA VAL A 403 -28.76 -6.35 -21.44
C VAL A 403 -28.38 -7.66 -20.76
N VAL A 404 -27.13 -8.06 -20.92
CA VAL A 404 -26.52 -9.22 -20.23
C VAL A 404 -25.54 -8.69 -19.18
N LEU A 405 -25.80 -9.01 -17.91
CA LEU A 405 -24.89 -8.77 -16.80
C LEU A 405 -24.05 -10.03 -16.59
N MET A 406 -22.76 -9.97 -16.86
CA MET A 406 -21.88 -11.12 -16.85
C MET A 406 -20.88 -11.04 -15.71
N PHE A 407 -21.03 -11.87 -14.68
CA PHE A 407 -20.22 -11.90 -13.47
C PHE A 407 -19.05 -12.84 -13.68
N LEU A 408 -17.86 -12.26 -13.82
CA LEU A 408 -16.60 -12.95 -14.07
C LEU A 408 -15.59 -12.61 -12.94
N GLY A 409 -14.48 -13.33 -12.86
CA GLY A 409 -13.41 -13.02 -11.92
C GLY A 409 -12.59 -14.23 -11.50
N LEU A 410 -11.88 -14.07 -10.39
CA LEU A 410 -11.00 -15.10 -9.84
C LEU A 410 -11.72 -15.91 -8.76
N PRO A 411 -11.75 -17.26 -8.85
CA PRO A 411 -12.18 -18.09 -7.74
C PRO A 411 -11.14 -18.05 -6.61
N GLU A 412 -11.52 -18.40 -5.39
CA GLU A 412 -10.64 -18.39 -4.23
C GLU A 412 -9.37 -19.22 -4.43
N ALA A 413 -9.48 -20.35 -5.13
CA ALA A 413 -8.34 -21.20 -5.45
C ALA A 413 -7.31 -20.56 -6.38
N ALA A 414 -7.63 -19.44 -7.03
CA ALA A 414 -6.72 -18.71 -7.91
C ALA A 414 -5.97 -17.55 -7.19
N GLU A 415 -6.43 -17.15 -6.00
CA GLU A 415 -5.89 -15.99 -5.30
C GLU A 415 -6.14 -16.10 -3.79
N SER A 416 -5.08 -16.24 -3.00
CA SER A 416 -5.15 -16.39 -1.54
C SER A 416 -3.81 -16.05 -0.89
N GLU A 417 -3.80 -15.84 0.41
CA GLU A 417 -2.61 -15.96 1.23
C GLU A 417 -2.01 -17.37 1.09
N GLY A 418 -0.67 -17.44 1.07
CA GLY A 418 0.10 -18.70 1.02
C GLY A 418 0.67 -19.06 -0.35
N PHE A 419 0.20 -18.43 -1.41
CA PHE A 419 0.74 -18.60 -2.78
C PHE A 419 0.54 -17.36 -3.64
N ASP A 420 1.45 -17.16 -4.59
CA ASP A 420 1.32 -16.11 -5.62
C ASP A 420 0.59 -16.64 -6.84
N ARG A 421 -0.05 -15.75 -7.59
CA ARG A 421 -0.73 -16.07 -8.85
C ARG A 421 0.29 -16.40 -9.94
N GLU A 422 -0.12 -17.24 -10.90
CA GLU A 422 0.70 -17.61 -12.07
C GLU A 422 0.44 -16.72 -13.28
N THR A 423 -0.71 -16.05 -13.36
CA THR A 423 -1.15 -15.23 -14.50
C THR A 423 -2.06 -14.08 -14.05
N LEU A 424 -2.12 -13.02 -14.86
CA LEU A 424 -3.11 -11.95 -14.70
C LEU A 424 -4.48 -12.32 -15.30
N ASP A 425 -4.57 -13.39 -16.06
CA ASP A 425 -5.80 -13.74 -16.75
C ASP A 425 -6.88 -14.27 -15.78
N ILE A 426 -8.13 -13.98 -16.10
CA ILE A 426 -9.26 -14.74 -15.53
C ILE A 426 -9.30 -16.13 -16.16
N PRO A 427 -9.94 -17.13 -15.51
CA PRO A 427 -10.01 -18.49 -16.06
C PRO A 427 -10.49 -18.54 -17.50
N ALA A 428 -9.77 -19.27 -18.36
CA ALA A 428 -10.02 -19.34 -19.81
C ALA A 428 -11.47 -19.68 -20.14
N LYS A 429 -12.11 -20.59 -19.36
CA LYS A 429 -13.52 -20.95 -19.51
C LYS A 429 -14.48 -19.76 -19.41
N GLN A 430 -14.15 -18.75 -18.62
CA GLN A 430 -14.96 -17.53 -18.49
C GLN A 430 -14.80 -16.63 -19.73
N VAL A 431 -13.59 -16.53 -20.29
CA VAL A 431 -13.31 -15.76 -21.51
C VAL A 431 -13.98 -16.42 -22.72
N GLU A 432 -13.95 -17.75 -22.81
CA GLU A 432 -14.62 -18.51 -23.85
C GLU A 432 -16.14 -18.31 -23.78
N LEU A 433 -16.71 -18.40 -22.60
CA LEU A 433 -18.13 -18.13 -22.37
C LEU A 433 -18.50 -16.69 -22.77
N LEU A 434 -17.70 -15.68 -22.37
CA LEU A 434 -17.93 -14.29 -22.77
C LEU A 434 -17.96 -14.14 -24.29
N LYS A 435 -17.03 -14.77 -25.00
CA LYS A 435 -16.97 -14.73 -26.47
C LYS A 435 -18.19 -15.42 -27.09
N ALA A 436 -18.65 -16.57 -26.54
CA ALA A 436 -19.81 -17.27 -27.00
C ALA A 436 -21.10 -16.45 -26.77
N VAL A 437 -21.26 -15.83 -25.62
CA VAL A 437 -22.39 -14.94 -25.32
C VAL A 437 -22.36 -13.71 -26.24
N ALA A 438 -21.17 -13.10 -26.46
CA ALA A 438 -21.00 -11.94 -27.31
C ALA A 438 -21.30 -12.21 -28.81
N ALA A 439 -21.27 -13.45 -29.23
CA ALA A 439 -21.70 -13.84 -30.59
C ALA A 439 -23.22 -13.68 -30.79
N GLU A 440 -23.98 -13.84 -29.72
CA GLU A 440 -25.47 -13.81 -29.75
C GLU A 440 -26.04 -12.48 -29.24
N ASN A 441 -25.39 -11.81 -28.28
CA ASN A 441 -25.82 -10.55 -27.72
C ASN A 441 -24.62 -9.59 -27.54
N LYS A 442 -24.73 -8.37 -28.04
CA LYS A 442 -23.65 -7.36 -27.97
C LYS A 442 -23.75 -6.43 -26.76
N ASN A 443 -24.88 -6.41 -26.08
CA ASN A 443 -25.13 -5.52 -24.96
C ASN A 443 -24.71 -6.22 -23.65
N ILE A 444 -23.42 -6.36 -23.46
CA ILE A 444 -22.83 -7.05 -22.30
C ILE A 444 -22.18 -6.05 -21.37
N VAL A 445 -22.48 -6.16 -20.09
CA VAL A 445 -21.78 -5.53 -18.99
C VAL A 445 -21.07 -6.64 -18.21
N VAL A 446 -19.75 -6.58 -18.12
CA VAL A 446 -18.95 -7.47 -17.28
C VAL A 446 -18.82 -6.85 -15.90
N VAL A 447 -19.12 -7.61 -14.87
CA VAL A 447 -18.88 -7.30 -13.46
C VAL A 447 -17.75 -8.21 -12.98
N LEU A 448 -16.61 -7.63 -12.63
CA LEU A 448 -15.42 -8.35 -12.21
C LEU A 448 -15.41 -8.55 -10.69
N SER A 449 -15.05 -9.75 -10.23
CA SER A 449 -14.87 -10.10 -8.82
C SER A 449 -13.48 -10.71 -8.62
N ASN A 450 -12.52 -9.90 -8.16
CA ASN A 450 -11.12 -10.28 -7.96
C ASN A 450 -10.49 -9.41 -6.86
N GLY A 451 -9.48 -9.93 -6.17
CA GLY A 451 -8.78 -9.19 -5.11
C GLY A 451 -7.53 -8.46 -5.58
N SER A 452 -7.03 -8.81 -6.78
CA SER A 452 -5.91 -8.14 -7.45
C SER A 452 -6.28 -7.93 -8.91
N VAL A 453 -5.63 -7.00 -9.59
CA VAL A 453 -5.91 -6.67 -10.99
C VAL A 453 -5.85 -7.90 -11.90
N VAL A 454 -6.68 -7.90 -12.93
CA VAL A 454 -6.72 -8.90 -13.99
C VAL A 454 -6.57 -8.21 -15.35
N SER A 455 -5.94 -8.91 -16.32
CA SER A 455 -5.85 -8.41 -17.69
C SER A 455 -7.22 -8.39 -18.34
N VAL A 456 -7.60 -7.27 -18.96
CA VAL A 456 -8.88 -7.09 -19.64
C VAL A 456 -8.75 -6.96 -21.16
N ALA A 457 -7.59 -6.54 -21.68
CA ALA A 457 -7.34 -6.35 -23.11
C ALA A 457 -7.74 -7.55 -23.97
N PRO A 458 -7.49 -8.83 -23.59
CA PRO A 458 -7.81 -9.98 -24.43
C PRO A 458 -9.31 -10.18 -24.70
N TRP A 459 -10.20 -9.56 -23.90
CA TRP A 459 -11.63 -9.80 -23.96
C TRP A 459 -12.51 -8.53 -23.89
N ALA A 460 -11.95 -7.38 -23.51
CA ALA A 460 -12.68 -6.11 -23.34
C ALA A 460 -13.51 -5.70 -24.56
N GLY A 461 -13.08 -6.07 -25.78
CA GLY A 461 -13.81 -5.82 -27.02
C GLY A 461 -15.16 -6.57 -27.14
N ASN A 462 -15.43 -7.55 -26.28
CA ASN A 462 -16.68 -8.31 -26.22
C ASN A 462 -17.72 -7.72 -25.26
N ALA A 463 -17.39 -6.69 -24.50
CA ALA A 463 -18.25 -6.03 -23.54
C ALA A 463 -18.39 -4.54 -23.85
N LYS A 464 -19.58 -3.97 -23.68
CA LYS A 464 -19.83 -2.52 -23.72
C LYS A 464 -19.60 -1.84 -22.39
N GLY A 465 -19.87 -2.53 -21.27
CA GLY A 465 -19.61 -2.07 -19.93
C GLY A 465 -18.63 -2.99 -19.20
N ILE A 466 -17.74 -2.44 -18.40
CA ILE A 466 -16.85 -3.19 -17.48
C ILE A 466 -16.85 -2.46 -16.14
N LEU A 467 -17.32 -3.15 -15.11
CA LEU A 467 -17.35 -2.68 -13.73
C LEU A 467 -16.39 -3.56 -12.92
N GLU A 468 -15.28 -2.99 -12.46
CA GLU A 468 -14.40 -3.64 -11.49
C GLU A 468 -15.03 -3.51 -10.10
N SER A 469 -15.47 -4.62 -9.56
CA SER A 469 -16.13 -4.63 -8.26
C SER A 469 -15.23 -5.13 -7.14
N TRP A 470 -14.04 -5.59 -7.44
CA TRP A 470 -13.13 -6.15 -6.45
C TRP A 470 -13.79 -7.26 -5.63
N LEU A 471 -13.54 -7.25 -4.31
CA LEU A 471 -14.19 -8.06 -3.30
C LEU A 471 -15.00 -7.12 -2.41
N LEU A 472 -16.34 -7.17 -2.50
CA LEU A 472 -17.23 -6.13 -1.94
C LEU A 472 -17.70 -6.39 -0.51
N GLY A 473 -17.18 -7.44 0.17
CA GLY A 473 -17.67 -7.79 1.49
C GLY A 473 -19.14 -8.29 1.47
N GLN A 474 -19.76 -8.29 2.65
CA GLN A 474 -21.09 -8.91 2.83
C GLN A 474 -22.25 -8.18 2.14
N ALA A 475 -22.12 -6.88 1.93
CA ALA A 475 -23.17 -6.03 1.34
C ALA A 475 -23.00 -5.80 -0.18
N GLY A 476 -22.16 -6.59 -0.85
CA GLY A 476 -21.83 -6.40 -2.27
C GLY A 476 -23.02 -6.51 -3.22
N GLY A 477 -23.97 -7.41 -2.98
CA GLY A 477 -25.13 -7.58 -3.85
C GLY A 477 -26.01 -6.33 -3.93
N PRO A 478 -26.49 -5.77 -2.80
CA PRO A 478 -27.23 -4.51 -2.75
C PRO A 478 -26.45 -3.33 -3.37
N ALA A 479 -25.14 -3.23 -3.09
CA ALA A 479 -24.30 -2.17 -3.62
C ALA A 479 -24.16 -2.22 -5.15
N LEU A 480 -23.93 -3.42 -5.70
CA LEU A 480 -23.91 -3.65 -7.16
C LEU A 480 -25.21 -3.21 -7.81
N ALA A 481 -26.35 -3.57 -7.22
CA ALA A 481 -27.65 -3.19 -7.77
C ALA A 481 -27.87 -1.67 -7.71
N ASP A 482 -27.42 -0.99 -6.67
CA ASP A 482 -27.52 0.47 -6.56
C ASP A 482 -26.71 1.18 -7.66
N VAL A 483 -25.51 0.68 -7.98
CA VAL A 483 -24.67 1.22 -9.05
C VAL A 483 -25.21 0.83 -10.43
N ILE A 484 -25.46 -0.45 -10.69
CA ILE A 484 -25.88 -0.96 -12.01
C ILE A 484 -27.19 -0.30 -12.49
N PHE A 485 -28.14 -0.04 -11.58
CA PHE A 485 -29.41 0.61 -11.91
C PHE A 485 -29.42 2.13 -11.70
N GLY A 486 -28.27 2.75 -11.46
CA GLY A 486 -28.12 4.20 -11.44
C GLY A 486 -28.74 4.90 -10.24
N LYS A 487 -28.97 4.21 -9.12
CA LYS A 487 -29.33 4.85 -7.85
C LYS A 487 -28.17 5.69 -7.32
N VAL A 488 -26.94 5.21 -7.55
CA VAL A 488 -25.69 5.91 -7.21
C VAL A 488 -24.76 5.81 -8.42
N SER A 489 -24.09 6.92 -8.73
CA SER A 489 -23.02 6.93 -9.73
C SER A 489 -21.75 6.28 -9.18
N PRO A 490 -21.04 5.41 -9.92
CA PRO A 490 -19.74 4.90 -9.50
C PRO A 490 -18.75 6.05 -9.33
N SER A 491 -17.91 5.95 -8.31
CA SER A 491 -16.94 6.99 -7.96
C SER A 491 -15.58 6.44 -7.52
N GLY A 492 -15.40 5.13 -7.62
CA GLY A 492 -14.13 4.50 -7.32
C GLY A 492 -13.07 4.84 -8.36
N LYS A 493 -11.81 4.86 -7.94
CA LYS A 493 -10.63 5.04 -8.78
C LYS A 493 -9.63 3.92 -8.54
N LEU A 494 -8.95 3.46 -9.59
CA LEU A 494 -7.95 2.40 -9.47
C LEU A 494 -6.81 2.81 -8.53
N ALA A 495 -6.54 2.00 -7.53
CA ALA A 495 -5.38 2.14 -6.65
C ALA A 495 -4.14 1.36 -7.17
N GLN A 496 -4.28 0.75 -8.33
CA GLN A 496 -3.24 -0.01 -9.01
C GLN A 496 -3.45 0.07 -10.52
N THR A 497 -2.37 0.21 -11.29
CA THR A 497 -2.37 0.12 -12.75
C THR A 497 -2.81 -1.27 -13.19
N ILE A 498 -3.63 -1.38 -14.22
CA ILE A 498 -3.93 -2.64 -14.90
C ILE A 498 -3.02 -2.75 -16.13
N PRO A 499 -1.96 -3.56 -16.10
CA PRO A 499 -1.07 -3.73 -17.25
C PRO A 499 -1.72 -4.57 -18.35
N MET A 500 -1.33 -4.36 -19.59
CA MET A 500 -1.79 -5.18 -20.71
C MET A 500 -1.21 -6.60 -20.68
N ASP A 501 0.03 -6.73 -20.24
CA ASP A 501 0.76 -8.00 -20.14
C ASP A 501 1.62 -7.98 -18.87
N ILE A 502 1.65 -9.09 -18.14
CA ILE A 502 2.47 -9.23 -16.93
C ILE A 502 3.96 -9.06 -17.22
N ASN A 503 4.42 -9.41 -18.42
CA ASN A 503 5.82 -9.26 -18.83
C ASN A 503 6.23 -7.79 -19.01
N ASP A 504 5.28 -6.86 -19.03
CA ASP A 504 5.55 -5.43 -19.00
C ASP A 504 5.78 -4.90 -17.59
N ASP A 505 5.50 -5.68 -16.54
CA ASP A 505 5.75 -5.28 -15.16
C ASP A 505 7.26 -5.27 -14.85
N PRO A 506 7.81 -4.16 -14.34
CA PRO A 506 9.25 -4.00 -14.16
C PRO A 506 9.85 -5.00 -13.15
N SER A 507 9.06 -5.53 -12.23
CA SER A 507 9.51 -6.50 -11.24
C SER A 507 9.67 -7.91 -11.81
N MET A 508 9.08 -8.23 -12.98
CA MET A 508 9.06 -9.59 -13.54
C MET A 508 10.43 -10.16 -13.83
N ILE A 509 11.42 -9.32 -14.12
CA ILE A 509 12.78 -9.80 -14.38
C ILE A 509 13.42 -10.47 -13.14
N ASN A 510 12.95 -10.10 -11.94
CA ASN A 510 13.44 -10.61 -10.67
C ASN A 510 12.38 -11.41 -9.90
N TRP A 511 11.18 -11.57 -10.44
CA TRP A 511 10.06 -12.26 -9.80
C TRP A 511 10.09 -13.78 -10.09
N PRO A 512 9.78 -14.63 -9.11
CA PRO A 512 9.63 -14.39 -7.67
C PRO A 512 10.95 -14.46 -6.90
N GLY A 513 12.08 -14.43 -7.59
CA GLY A 513 13.43 -14.63 -7.05
C GLY A 513 13.92 -16.06 -7.18
N GLU A 514 15.18 -16.29 -6.80
CA GLU A 514 15.85 -17.59 -6.85
C GLU A 514 16.79 -17.79 -5.67
N GLU A 515 17.04 -19.03 -5.30
CA GLU A 515 17.97 -19.42 -4.22
C GLU A 515 17.77 -18.65 -2.89
N GLY A 516 16.51 -18.29 -2.56
CA GLY A 516 16.17 -17.57 -1.34
C GLY A 516 16.47 -16.07 -1.36
N HIS A 517 16.64 -15.48 -2.55
CA HIS A 517 16.84 -14.05 -2.77
C HIS A 517 15.88 -13.53 -3.83
N VAL A 518 15.39 -12.32 -3.64
CA VAL A 518 14.65 -11.54 -4.65
C VAL A 518 15.21 -10.13 -4.70
N ASP A 519 15.68 -9.71 -5.87
CA ASP A 519 16.21 -8.37 -6.08
C ASP A 519 15.07 -7.42 -6.48
N TYR A 520 15.00 -6.26 -5.84
CA TYR A 520 14.07 -5.20 -6.18
C TYR A 520 14.76 -4.23 -7.16
N GLY A 521 15.13 -4.80 -8.32
CA GLY A 521 15.97 -4.13 -9.32
C GLY A 521 15.28 -2.97 -10.04
N GLU A 522 13.95 -2.90 -10.00
CA GLU A 522 13.16 -1.78 -10.51
C GLU A 522 13.33 -0.50 -9.67
N GLY A 523 13.86 -0.61 -8.45
CA GLY A 523 14.09 0.52 -7.56
C GLY A 523 12.81 1.27 -7.22
N VAL A 524 12.75 2.57 -7.56
CA VAL A 524 11.59 3.43 -7.31
C VAL A 524 10.52 3.33 -8.41
N PHE A 525 10.76 2.58 -9.47
CA PHE A 525 9.88 2.47 -10.63
C PHE A 525 8.88 1.32 -10.45
N VAL A 526 7.96 1.45 -9.51
CA VAL A 526 6.88 0.51 -9.23
C VAL A 526 5.56 1.05 -9.77
N GLY A 527 4.74 0.20 -10.37
CA GLY A 527 3.42 0.55 -10.88
C GLY A 527 3.47 1.70 -11.89
N TYR A 528 2.54 2.67 -11.77
CA TYR A 528 2.45 3.81 -12.69
C TYR A 528 3.75 4.62 -12.80
N ARG A 529 4.58 4.64 -11.73
CA ARG A 529 5.90 5.29 -11.77
C ARG A 529 6.77 4.74 -12.90
N TYR A 530 6.66 3.45 -13.17
CA TYR A 530 7.32 2.81 -14.31
C TYR A 530 6.57 3.06 -15.61
N TYR A 531 5.28 2.69 -15.63
CA TYR A 531 4.50 2.72 -16.87
C TYR A 531 4.41 4.11 -17.49
N ASP A 532 4.27 5.16 -16.67
CA ASP A 532 4.16 6.53 -17.16
C ASP A 532 5.53 7.13 -17.52
N THR A 533 6.60 6.75 -16.81
CA THR A 533 7.96 7.22 -17.12
C THR A 533 8.46 6.68 -18.46
N TYR A 534 8.13 5.43 -18.76
CA TYR A 534 8.60 4.78 -19.98
C TYR A 534 7.54 4.71 -21.09
N ASP A 535 6.45 5.47 -20.96
CA ASP A 535 5.31 5.54 -21.89
C ASP A 535 4.79 4.16 -22.32
N LYS A 536 4.74 3.21 -21.36
CA LYS A 536 4.23 1.86 -21.56
C LYS A 536 2.72 1.88 -21.72
N ALA A 537 2.21 1.10 -22.66
CA ALA A 537 0.78 0.88 -22.78
C ALA A 537 0.24 0.10 -21.56
N VAL A 538 -0.92 0.48 -21.09
CA VAL A 538 -1.65 -0.19 -20.00
C VAL A 538 -3.12 -0.33 -20.38
N ASP A 539 -3.82 -1.31 -19.82
CA ASP A 539 -5.26 -1.43 -20.00
C ASP A 539 -5.96 -0.22 -19.37
N TYR A 540 -5.61 0.08 -18.11
CA TYR A 540 -6.10 1.24 -17.38
C TYR A 540 -5.01 1.81 -16.46
N PRO A 541 -4.81 3.14 -16.45
CA PRO A 541 -3.78 3.76 -15.63
C PRO A 541 -4.20 3.85 -14.16
N PHE A 542 -3.22 4.07 -13.28
CA PHE A 542 -3.44 4.41 -11.88
C PHE A 542 -4.36 5.63 -11.73
N GLY A 543 -5.27 5.58 -10.78
CA GLY A 543 -6.24 6.64 -10.51
C GLY A 543 -7.44 6.67 -11.46
N PHE A 544 -7.49 5.81 -12.49
CA PHE A 544 -8.58 5.78 -13.46
C PHE A 544 -9.90 5.28 -12.86
N GLY A 545 -10.99 5.86 -13.31
CA GLY A 545 -12.36 5.43 -13.02
C GLY A 545 -13.36 6.40 -13.65
N LEU A 546 -14.34 5.87 -14.37
CA LEU A 546 -15.44 6.62 -14.97
C LEU A 546 -16.56 6.86 -13.97
N SER A 547 -17.43 7.82 -14.30
CA SER A 547 -18.64 8.17 -13.58
C SER A 547 -19.82 8.26 -14.56
N TYR A 548 -21.05 8.17 -14.07
CA TYR A 548 -22.23 8.56 -14.86
C TYR A 548 -22.34 10.09 -15.02
N ALA A 549 -21.60 10.82 -14.19
CA ALA A 549 -21.49 12.27 -14.25
C ALA A 549 -20.23 12.71 -15.01
N THR A 550 -20.22 13.96 -15.45
CA THR A 550 -19.04 14.64 -15.99
C THR A 550 -18.64 15.79 -15.09
N PHE A 551 -17.32 16.01 -14.98
CA PHE A 551 -16.78 17.08 -14.14
C PHE A 551 -15.80 17.95 -14.93
N ALA A 552 -15.73 19.22 -14.55
CA ALA A 552 -14.68 20.14 -15.01
C ALA A 552 -13.76 20.47 -13.83
N ILE A 553 -12.46 20.43 -14.08
CA ILE A 553 -11.43 20.91 -13.15
C ILE A 553 -10.80 22.14 -13.78
N ASP A 554 -10.92 23.29 -13.12
CA ASP A 554 -10.38 24.56 -13.60
C ASP A 554 -9.83 25.41 -12.44
N GLY A 555 -9.38 26.64 -12.73
CA GLY A 555 -8.86 27.54 -11.70
C GLY A 555 -7.62 27.05 -10.98
N VAL A 556 -6.87 26.12 -11.56
CA VAL A 556 -5.67 25.57 -10.92
C VAL A 556 -4.63 26.66 -10.72
N ASN A 557 -4.21 26.84 -9.47
CA ASN A 557 -3.17 27.77 -9.09
C ASN A 557 -2.19 27.10 -8.13
N VAL A 558 -0.89 27.34 -8.32
CA VAL A 558 0.17 26.85 -7.46
C VAL A 558 0.97 28.02 -6.94
N ALA A 559 0.99 28.21 -5.64
CA ALA A 559 1.72 29.28 -4.98
C ALA A 559 2.84 28.71 -4.12
N LYS A 560 4.06 29.17 -4.32
CA LYS A 560 5.18 28.89 -3.42
C LYS A 560 4.91 29.49 -2.03
N THR A 561 5.01 28.66 -0.98
CA THR A 561 4.73 29.09 0.41
C THR A 561 5.97 29.14 1.30
N GLY A 562 7.06 28.49 0.89
CA GLY A 562 8.36 28.47 1.57
C GLY A 562 9.47 28.17 0.59
N ALA A 563 10.67 27.89 1.07
CA ALA A 563 11.80 27.55 0.21
C ALA A 563 11.48 26.35 -0.70
N ASN A 564 10.88 25.30 -0.10
CA ASN A 564 10.61 24.01 -0.73
C ASN A 564 9.17 23.53 -0.50
N THR A 565 8.23 24.46 -0.33
CA THR A 565 6.83 24.14 -0.08
C THR A 565 5.93 24.93 -1.02
N ALA A 566 4.75 24.38 -1.35
CA ALA A 566 3.77 25.02 -2.22
C ALA A 566 2.34 24.76 -1.74
N HIS A 567 1.41 25.63 -2.12
CA HIS A 567 -0.01 25.49 -1.93
C HIS A 567 -0.71 25.41 -3.28
N VAL A 568 -1.54 24.39 -3.48
CA VAL A 568 -2.29 24.15 -4.70
C VAL A 568 -3.77 24.40 -4.45
N THR A 569 -4.44 25.12 -5.33
CA THR A 569 -5.91 25.25 -5.34
C THR A 569 -6.46 24.87 -6.70
N ALA A 570 -7.66 24.32 -6.71
CA ALA A 570 -8.42 24.01 -7.92
C ALA A 570 -9.91 24.10 -7.66
N THR A 571 -10.70 24.34 -8.70
CA THR A 571 -12.16 24.30 -8.64
C THR A 571 -12.66 23.08 -9.41
N VAL A 572 -13.53 22.30 -8.79
CA VAL A 572 -14.20 21.14 -9.39
C VAL A 572 -15.68 21.46 -9.54
N THR A 573 -16.24 21.25 -10.72
CA THR A 573 -17.65 21.51 -11.03
C THR A 573 -18.30 20.27 -11.61
N ASN A 574 -19.43 19.85 -11.06
CA ASN A 574 -20.28 18.84 -11.69
C ASN A 574 -21.03 19.48 -12.88
N THR A 575 -20.71 19.06 -14.09
CA THR A 575 -21.26 19.59 -15.33
C THR A 575 -22.40 18.76 -15.93
N SER A 576 -22.76 17.66 -15.24
CA SER A 576 -23.79 16.72 -15.67
C SER A 576 -25.14 16.98 -15.03
N ASP A 577 -26.11 16.13 -15.28
CA ASP A 577 -27.47 16.12 -14.71
C ASP A 577 -27.67 15.07 -13.61
N VAL A 578 -26.57 14.50 -13.09
CA VAL A 578 -26.55 13.47 -12.03
C VAL A 578 -25.67 13.94 -10.87
N ASP A 579 -26.19 13.80 -9.63
CA ASP A 579 -25.38 14.00 -8.43
C ASP A 579 -24.31 12.91 -8.33
N ALA A 580 -23.05 13.26 -8.15
CA ALA A 580 -21.96 12.28 -8.11
C ALA A 580 -20.73 12.81 -7.37
N ALA A 581 -19.79 11.90 -7.09
CA ALA A 581 -18.48 12.24 -6.52
C ALA A 581 -17.38 12.14 -7.58
N GLU A 582 -16.37 13.00 -7.46
CA GLU A 582 -15.12 12.93 -8.21
C GLU A 582 -13.93 12.98 -7.26
N THR A 583 -12.84 12.31 -7.64
CA THR A 583 -11.57 12.34 -6.92
C THR A 583 -10.54 13.13 -7.71
N VAL A 584 -10.20 14.30 -7.21
CA VAL A 584 -9.11 15.10 -7.78
C VAL A 584 -7.78 14.62 -7.23
N GLN A 585 -6.82 14.46 -8.12
CA GLN A 585 -5.50 13.92 -7.86
C GLN A 585 -4.44 14.96 -8.22
N VAL A 586 -3.43 15.11 -7.36
CA VAL A 586 -2.32 16.05 -7.54
C VAL A 586 -1.03 15.27 -7.65
N TYR A 587 -0.34 15.43 -8.76
CA TYR A 587 0.95 14.81 -9.03
C TYR A 587 2.04 15.89 -9.08
N VAL A 588 3.24 15.51 -8.66
CA VAL A 588 4.44 16.35 -8.77
C VAL A 588 5.45 15.67 -9.70
N ALA A 589 5.81 16.38 -10.75
CA ALA A 589 6.83 15.99 -11.70
C ALA A 589 8.11 16.81 -11.47
N PRO A 590 9.26 16.17 -11.24
CA PRO A 590 10.52 16.88 -11.12
C PRO A 590 10.92 17.48 -12.45
N GLY A 591 11.62 18.61 -12.43
CA GLY A 591 12.31 19.13 -13.60
C GLY A 591 13.58 18.32 -13.92
N LYS A 592 14.71 19.01 -14.09
CA LYS A 592 15.99 18.34 -14.24
C LYS A 592 16.46 17.81 -12.88
N ALA A 593 16.69 16.51 -12.76
CA ALA A 593 17.15 15.86 -11.56
C ALA A 593 18.54 15.22 -11.76
N ALA A 594 19.35 15.16 -10.71
CA ALA A 594 20.66 14.51 -10.72
C ALA A 594 20.54 12.97 -10.73
N VAL A 595 19.40 12.43 -10.31
CA VAL A 595 19.10 11.01 -10.26
C VAL A 595 17.90 10.70 -11.14
N ALA A 596 17.77 9.44 -11.57
CA ALA A 596 16.57 9.00 -12.27
C ALA A 596 15.36 9.10 -11.33
N ARG A 597 14.33 9.85 -11.73
CA ARG A 597 13.06 10.00 -10.97
C ARG A 597 11.89 9.57 -11.85
N PRO A 598 10.78 9.11 -11.22
CA PRO A 598 9.53 8.91 -11.94
C PRO A 598 9.09 10.18 -12.67
N LYS A 599 8.37 10.01 -13.78
CA LYS A 599 7.78 11.12 -14.55
C LYS A 599 6.99 12.07 -13.67
N HIS A 600 6.21 11.50 -12.78
CA HIS A 600 5.46 12.20 -11.74
C HIS A 600 5.09 11.23 -10.59
N GLU A 601 4.68 11.78 -9.47
CA GLU A 601 4.30 11.03 -8.28
C GLU A 601 3.08 11.68 -7.62
N LEU A 602 2.11 10.87 -7.16
CA LEU A 602 0.96 11.35 -6.39
C LEU A 602 1.42 12.00 -5.08
N LYS A 603 0.96 13.22 -4.84
CA LYS A 603 1.29 14.01 -3.62
C LYS A 603 0.07 14.67 -3.00
N GLY A 604 -1.12 14.40 -3.55
CA GLY A 604 -2.39 14.87 -2.98
C GLY A 604 -3.59 14.23 -3.68
N PHE A 605 -4.64 13.99 -2.93
CA PHE A 605 -5.94 13.61 -3.49
C PHE A 605 -7.07 14.11 -2.60
N ARG A 606 -8.24 14.32 -3.20
CA ARG A 606 -9.48 14.65 -2.48
C ARG A 606 -10.69 14.20 -3.26
N LYS A 607 -11.53 13.39 -2.62
CA LYS A 607 -12.85 13.04 -3.13
C LYS A 607 -13.87 14.10 -2.71
N VAL A 608 -14.67 14.58 -3.65
CA VAL A 608 -15.73 15.54 -3.40
C VAL A 608 -17.05 15.06 -3.99
N PHE A 609 -18.12 15.11 -3.22
CA PHE A 609 -19.47 14.86 -3.70
C PHE A 609 -20.11 16.19 -4.10
N LEU A 610 -20.61 16.26 -5.34
CA LEU A 610 -21.20 17.47 -5.93
C LEU A 610 -22.57 17.17 -6.51
N LYS A 611 -23.53 18.01 -6.15
CA LYS A 611 -24.84 18.02 -6.81
C LYS A 611 -24.73 18.59 -8.23
N VAL A 612 -25.75 18.36 -9.02
CA VAL A 612 -25.88 18.91 -10.37
C VAL A 612 -25.58 20.39 -10.39
N GLY A 613 -24.59 20.83 -11.16
CA GLY A 613 -24.18 22.21 -11.30
C GLY A 613 -23.42 22.80 -10.09
N GLU A 614 -23.15 22.03 -9.05
CA GLU A 614 -22.39 22.46 -7.88
C GLU A 614 -20.89 22.51 -8.19
N SER A 615 -20.19 23.48 -7.59
CA SER A 615 -18.74 23.61 -7.63
C SER A 615 -18.17 23.64 -6.22
N ALA A 616 -16.99 23.08 -6.05
CA ALA A 616 -16.20 23.14 -4.81
C ALA A 616 -14.78 23.60 -5.12
N GLU A 617 -14.27 24.50 -4.29
CA GLU A 617 -12.84 24.80 -4.24
C GLU A 617 -12.14 23.77 -3.35
N ILE A 618 -11.06 23.22 -3.84
CA ILE A 618 -10.21 22.26 -3.12
C ILE A 618 -8.78 22.79 -3.03
N SER A 619 -8.07 22.40 -1.98
CA SER A 619 -6.70 22.82 -1.79
C SER A 619 -5.83 21.71 -1.21
N PHE A 620 -4.51 21.81 -1.47
CA PHE A 620 -3.49 20.89 -1.00
C PHE A 620 -2.25 21.68 -0.57
N ASP A 621 -1.70 21.29 0.57
CA ASP A 621 -0.39 21.79 1.01
C ASP A 621 0.67 20.75 0.63
N LEU A 622 1.60 21.14 -0.21
CA LEU A 622 2.75 20.33 -0.62
C LEU A 622 3.94 20.74 0.25
N ASP A 623 4.35 19.84 1.15
CA ASP A 623 5.51 20.00 1.99
C ASP A 623 6.82 19.68 1.24
N GLU A 624 7.96 19.76 1.90
CA GLU A 624 9.26 19.47 1.31
C GLU A 624 9.36 18.03 0.78
N ARG A 625 8.71 17.07 1.45
CA ARG A 625 8.69 15.66 1.05
C ARG A 625 7.97 15.43 -0.30
N ALA A 626 7.05 16.31 -0.66
CA ALA A 626 6.38 16.24 -1.98
C ALA A 626 7.36 16.42 -3.15
N PHE A 627 8.48 17.09 -2.92
CA PHE A 627 9.47 17.43 -3.93
C PHE A 627 10.79 16.66 -3.79
N ALA A 628 11.02 16.06 -2.62
CA ALA A 628 12.26 15.39 -2.26
C ALA A 628 12.43 14.00 -2.91
N TYR A 629 13.67 13.54 -2.98
CA TYR A 629 14.03 12.13 -3.13
C TYR A 629 15.03 11.74 -2.05
N TRP A 630 15.20 10.45 -1.79
CA TRP A 630 16.23 9.98 -0.87
C TRP A 630 17.59 9.91 -1.56
N SER A 631 18.53 10.68 -1.07
CA SER A 631 19.90 10.66 -1.56
C SER A 631 20.75 9.69 -0.73
N GLU A 632 21.21 8.61 -1.34
CA GLU A 632 22.15 7.67 -0.68
C GLU A 632 23.52 8.30 -0.39
N LYS A 633 23.86 9.37 -1.09
CA LYS A 633 25.11 10.12 -0.83
C LYS A 633 25.02 11.00 0.42
N PHE A 634 23.85 11.59 0.68
CA PHE A 634 23.61 12.40 1.88
C PHE A 634 23.09 11.56 3.04
N ASP A 635 22.67 10.33 2.77
CA ASP A 635 21.88 9.48 3.69
C ASP A 635 20.69 10.25 4.30
N ASP A 636 20.03 11.04 3.45
CA ASP A 636 18.94 11.94 3.85
C ASP A 636 18.07 12.34 2.65
N TRP A 637 16.88 12.92 2.94
CA TRP A 637 16.02 13.55 1.95
C TRP A 637 16.66 14.78 1.34
N HIS A 638 16.52 14.94 0.04
CA HIS A 638 17.11 16.02 -0.73
C HIS A 638 16.11 16.65 -1.69
N VAL A 639 15.98 17.98 -1.63
CA VAL A 639 15.20 18.79 -2.59
C VAL A 639 16.16 19.58 -3.46
N GLU A 640 16.17 19.29 -4.74
CA GLU A 640 16.97 20.03 -5.72
C GLU A 640 16.33 21.38 -6.01
N ALA A 641 17.15 22.41 -6.18
CA ALA A 641 16.70 23.70 -6.66
C ALA A 641 16.25 23.61 -8.13
N GLY A 642 15.16 24.25 -8.49
CA GLY A 642 14.70 24.29 -9.87
C GLY A 642 13.18 24.29 -10.04
N GLU A 643 12.75 24.06 -11.26
CA GLU A 643 11.34 24.02 -11.61
C GLU A 643 10.75 22.62 -11.35
N TYR A 644 9.56 22.60 -10.75
CA TYR A 644 8.72 21.42 -10.59
C TYR A 644 7.37 21.68 -11.24
N THR A 645 6.85 20.68 -11.90
CA THR A 645 5.50 20.73 -12.48
C THR A 645 4.52 20.09 -11.51
N VAL A 646 3.45 20.81 -11.18
CA VAL A 646 2.32 20.28 -10.43
C VAL A 646 1.21 20.01 -11.42
N GLU A 647 0.75 18.78 -11.46
CA GLU A 647 -0.27 18.27 -12.37
C GLU A 647 -1.54 17.97 -11.57
N VAL A 648 -2.69 18.46 -12.02
CA VAL A 648 -3.99 18.22 -11.38
C VAL A 648 -4.91 17.52 -12.38
N GLY A 649 -5.47 16.41 -11.99
CA GLY A 649 -6.30 15.60 -12.88
C GLY A 649 -7.18 14.59 -12.17
N THR A 650 -7.70 13.61 -12.92
CA THR A 650 -8.57 12.54 -12.44
C THR A 650 -7.92 11.15 -12.49
N SER A 651 -6.72 11.05 -13.07
CA SER A 651 -5.84 9.87 -13.04
C SER A 651 -4.41 10.28 -13.36
N SER A 652 -3.46 9.35 -13.27
CA SER A 652 -2.06 9.62 -13.64
C SER A 652 -1.89 10.00 -15.12
N ARG A 653 -2.86 9.71 -15.97
CA ARG A 653 -2.82 10.03 -17.43
C ARG A 653 -3.92 10.99 -17.89
N ASP A 654 -4.89 11.31 -17.06
CA ASP A 654 -5.92 12.29 -17.36
C ASP A 654 -5.67 13.56 -16.53
N ILE A 655 -4.75 14.38 -17.05
CA ILE A 655 -4.31 15.64 -16.42
C ILE A 655 -5.11 16.79 -17.03
N ALA A 656 -5.96 17.39 -16.21
CA ALA A 656 -6.81 18.51 -16.61
C ALA A 656 -6.04 19.84 -16.68
N ALA A 657 -5.07 20.04 -15.80
CA ALA A 657 -4.28 21.27 -15.76
C ALA A 657 -2.89 21.04 -15.16
N VAL A 658 -1.96 21.91 -15.53
CA VAL A 658 -0.58 21.92 -15.06
C VAL A 658 -0.16 23.32 -14.64
N ALA A 659 0.66 23.41 -13.59
CA ALA A 659 1.28 24.66 -13.16
C ALA A 659 2.73 24.38 -12.74
N VAL A 660 3.58 25.41 -12.83
CA VAL A 660 5.01 25.28 -12.49
C VAL A 660 5.31 26.08 -11.23
N VAL A 661 6.10 25.49 -10.33
CA VAL A 661 6.67 26.17 -9.17
C VAL A 661 8.18 26.04 -9.19
N THR A 662 8.88 27.14 -8.88
CA THR A 662 10.36 27.13 -8.74
C THR A 662 10.74 27.09 -7.28
N LEU A 663 11.49 26.09 -6.87
CA LEU A 663 11.95 25.87 -5.49
C LEU A 663 13.42 26.27 -5.34
N ASP A 664 13.78 26.62 -4.12
CA ASP A 664 15.15 27.08 -3.80
C ASP A 664 16.11 25.92 -3.61
N GLY A 665 15.58 24.70 -3.39
CA GLY A 665 16.36 23.55 -2.94
C GLY A 665 16.74 23.64 -1.46
N ASP A 666 17.30 22.57 -0.91
CA ASP A 666 17.75 22.53 0.48
C ASP A 666 19.18 23.04 0.70
N GLY A 667 19.84 23.45 -0.37
CA GLY A 667 21.21 23.97 -0.35
C GLY A 667 22.28 22.92 -0.09
N LYS A 668 21.93 21.65 0.05
CA LYS A 668 22.91 20.57 0.20
C LYS A 668 23.70 20.45 -1.09
N ALA A 669 25.01 20.57 -1.00
CA ALA A 669 25.93 20.27 -2.08
C ALA A 669 26.55 18.89 -1.84
N LEU A 670 26.74 18.13 -2.90
CA LEU A 670 27.49 16.88 -2.80
C LEU A 670 28.92 17.24 -2.46
N PRO A 671 29.49 16.75 -1.34
CA PRO A 671 30.89 16.98 -1.10
C PRO A 671 31.72 16.34 -2.20
N LEU A 672 32.60 17.12 -2.81
CA LEU A 672 33.53 16.60 -3.80
C LEU A 672 34.59 15.76 -3.12
N ASP A 673 34.86 14.60 -3.69
CA ASP A 673 35.87 13.66 -3.20
C ASP A 673 36.84 13.24 -4.34
N GLU A 674 37.74 12.31 -4.06
CA GLU A 674 38.69 11.79 -5.02
C GLU A 674 38.05 11.00 -6.18
N TRP A 675 36.80 10.52 -6.00
CA TRP A 675 36.03 9.81 -7.01
C TRP A 675 35.13 10.71 -7.80
N SER A 676 34.92 11.95 -7.34
CA SER A 676 34.15 12.94 -8.10
C SER A 676 34.85 13.24 -9.43
N THR A 677 34.05 13.26 -10.50
CA THR A 677 34.55 13.46 -11.84
C THR A 677 35.04 14.89 -12.06
N PHE A 678 35.90 15.08 -13.04
CA PHE A 678 36.36 16.40 -13.42
C PHE A 678 35.20 17.33 -13.86
N GLY A 679 34.14 16.74 -14.38
CA GLY A 679 32.89 17.46 -14.68
C GLY A 679 32.21 17.97 -13.43
N GLU A 680 32.02 17.12 -12.41
CA GLU A 680 31.43 17.49 -11.13
C GLU A 680 32.25 18.59 -10.45
N TRP A 681 33.59 18.48 -10.44
CA TRP A 681 34.49 19.55 -9.94
C TRP A 681 34.35 20.87 -10.70
N ALA A 682 34.16 20.81 -12.03
CA ALA A 682 34.01 22.00 -12.87
C ALA A 682 32.61 22.67 -12.72
N ASP A 683 31.59 21.89 -12.43
CA ASP A 683 30.23 22.37 -12.27
C ASP A 683 29.91 22.82 -10.82
N ASP A 684 30.73 22.42 -9.82
CA ASP A 684 30.60 22.84 -8.43
C ASP A 684 31.08 24.28 -8.23
N PRO A 685 30.36 25.15 -7.48
CA PRO A 685 30.77 26.57 -7.27
C PRO A 685 32.12 26.77 -6.61
N VAL A 686 32.57 25.86 -5.75
CA VAL A 686 33.86 25.87 -5.08
C VAL A 686 34.91 25.15 -5.93
N GLY A 687 34.53 23.94 -6.41
CA GLY A 687 35.36 23.08 -7.23
C GLY A 687 35.82 23.78 -8.49
N SER A 688 34.94 24.50 -9.19
CA SER A 688 35.27 25.25 -10.41
C SER A 688 36.38 26.29 -10.20
N LYS A 689 36.40 26.95 -9.03
CA LYS A 689 37.45 27.91 -8.68
C LYS A 689 38.79 27.22 -8.42
N ILE A 690 38.75 26.07 -7.76
CA ILE A 690 39.95 25.26 -7.49
C ILE A 690 40.49 24.70 -8.82
N VAL A 691 39.62 24.16 -9.68
CA VAL A 691 40.02 23.75 -11.04
C VAL A 691 40.64 24.90 -11.79
N ALA A 692 40.05 26.10 -11.75
CA ALA A 692 40.63 27.30 -12.42
C ALA A 692 41.94 27.69 -11.83
N SER A 693 42.17 27.60 -10.51
CA SER A 693 43.45 27.90 -9.87
C SER A 693 44.56 26.94 -10.27
N VAL A 694 44.25 25.65 -10.37
CA VAL A 694 45.16 24.61 -10.85
C VAL A 694 45.63 24.92 -12.28
N TYR A 695 44.75 25.47 -13.13
CA TYR A 695 45.10 25.88 -14.48
C TYR A 695 45.84 27.24 -14.54
N ALA A 696 45.64 28.12 -13.55
CA ALA A 696 46.21 29.48 -13.57
C ALA A 696 47.64 29.59 -12.93
N GLU A 697 47.92 28.77 -11.93
CA GLU A 697 49.17 28.82 -11.19
C GLU A 697 50.32 28.05 -11.84
N GLY A 698 50.60 28.27 -13.06
CA GLY A 698 51.88 28.14 -13.84
C GLY A 698 52.90 27.02 -13.57
N GLU A 699 52.75 26.14 -12.58
CA GLU A 699 53.31 24.78 -12.64
C GLU A 699 52.54 23.92 -13.68
N ALA A 700 51.51 24.51 -14.22
CA ALA A 700 50.67 24.11 -15.30
C ALA A 700 51.37 23.85 -16.65
N GLY A 701 52.67 24.02 -16.76
CA GLY A 701 53.41 23.58 -17.92
C GLY A 701 53.30 22.09 -18.24
N ASN A 702 52.76 21.32 -17.32
CA ASN A 702 52.55 19.87 -17.44
C ASN A 702 51.06 19.41 -17.37
N LEU A 703 50.11 20.36 -17.20
CA LEU A 703 48.70 19.99 -17.35
C LEU A 703 48.36 19.76 -18.83
N PRO A 704 47.66 18.69 -19.17
CA PRO A 704 47.12 18.52 -20.51
C PRO A 704 46.19 19.70 -20.76
N GLN A 705 46.47 20.49 -21.80
CA GLN A 705 45.49 21.47 -22.31
C GLN A 705 44.20 20.72 -22.60
N LEU A 706 43.08 21.28 -22.16
CA LEU A 706 41.78 20.70 -22.55
C LEU A 706 41.76 20.57 -24.05
N PRO A 707 41.60 19.36 -24.59
CA PRO A 707 41.67 19.13 -26.02
C PRO A 707 40.61 19.97 -26.74
N ASP A 708 40.95 20.47 -27.91
CA ASP A 708 40.03 21.22 -28.76
C ASP A 708 39.04 20.29 -29.51
N ASN A 709 38.71 19.18 -28.88
CA ASN A 709 37.87 18.11 -29.42
C ASN A 709 36.80 17.78 -28.37
N ASP A 710 35.54 17.95 -28.71
CA ASP A 710 34.40 17.73 -27.85
C ASP A 710 34.33 16.31 -27.25
N MET A 711 34.71 15.30 -28.05
CA MET A 711 34.73 13.91 -27.54
C MET A 711 35.75 13.74 -26.41
N MET A 712 36.95 14.33 -26.57
CA MET A 712 38.00 14.24 -25.56
C MET A 712 37.64 15.09 -24.30
N ARG A 713 36.96 16.22 -24.47
CA ARG A 713 36.45 17.03 -23.37
C ARG A 713 35.39 16.22 -22.57
N MET A 714 34.46 15.54 -23.26
CA MET A 714 33.49 14.67 -22.65
C MET A 714 34.16 13.51 -21.88
N PHE A 715 35.18 12.90 -22.49
CA PHE A 715 35.94 11.82 -21.88
C PHE A 715 36.63 12.30 -20.59
N LEU A 716 37.30 13.43 -20.60
CA LEU A 716 37.98 14.01 -19.45
C LEU A 716 36.94 14.39 -18.34
N LYS A 717 35.82 14.98 -18.76
CA LYS A 717 34.75 15.33 -17.80
C LYS A 717 34.20 14.11 -17.05
N SER A 718 34.21 12.91 -17.64
CA SER A 718 33.75 11.68 -17.03
C SER A 718 34.76 10.98 -16.11
N MET A 719 36.02 11.46 -16.12
CA MET A 719 37.09 10.84 -15.31
C MET A 719 37.08 11.33 -13.86
N PRO A 720 37.11 10.45 -12.85
CA PRO A 720 37.36 10.84 -11.45
C PRO A 720 38.73 11.50 -11.31
N ILE A 721 38.86 12.47 -10.40
CA ILE A 721 40.14 13.18 -10.23
C ILE A 721 41.27 12.28 -9.70
N ASN A 722 40.96 11.17 -9.03
CA ASN A 722 41.95 10.17 -8.64
C ASN A 722 42.59 9.44 -9.84
N SER A 723 42.01 9.55 -11.03
CA SER A 723 42.58 9.02 -12.28
C SER A 723 43.58 9.95 -12.94
N MET A 724 43.78 11.18 -12.42
CA MET A 724 44.75 12.14 -12.96
C MET A 724 46.18 11.57 -13.10
N PRO A 725 46.68 10.70 -12.16
CA PRO A 725 47.99 10.07 -12.32
C PRO A 725 48.14 9.25 -13.59
N MET A 726 47.05 8.69 -14.14
CA MET A 726 47.11 7.99 -15.44
C MET A 726 47.49 8.92 -16.59
N LEU A 727 47.11 10.20 -16.51
CA LEU A 727 47.34 11.18 -17.56
C LEU A 727 48.64 11.93 -17.34
N MET A 728 49.09 12.10 -16.09
CA MET A 728 50.13 13.08 -15.67
C MET A 728 51.23 12.46 -14.81
N SER A 729 51.30 11.16 -14.66
CA SER A 729 52.30 10.50 -13.79
C SER A 729 52.29 11.08 -12.33
N ASP A 730 53.44 11.29 -11.74
CA ASP A 730 53.56 11.77 -10.35
C ASP A 730 52.92 13.15 -10.10
N GLY A 731 52.85 13.99 -11.13
CA GLY A 731 52.20 15.32 -11.05
C GLY A 731 50.71 15.23 -10.80
N GLY A 732 50.02 14.19 -11.35
CA GLY A 732 48.60 13.98 -11.15
C GLY A 732 48.18 13.71 -9.69
N LYS A 733 49.02 12.99 -8.92
CA LYS A 733 48.76 12.75 -7.50
C LYS A 733 48.86 14.04 -6.68
N ALA A 734 49.83 14.89 -7.01
CA ALA A 734 50.01 16.18 -6.31
C ALA A 734 48.80 17.10 -6.59
N ILE A 735 48.30 17.14 -7.79
CA ILE A 735 47.12 17.93 -8.16
C ILE A 735 45.87 17.42 -7.47
N THR A 736 45.61 16.13 -7.49
CA THR A 736 44.45 15.51 -6.80
C THR A 736 44.50 15.88 -5.29
N ALA A 737 45.65 15.67 -4.64
CA ALA A 737 45.82 16.01 -3.23
C ALA A 737 45.62 17.52 -2.94
N PHE A 738 46.14 18.39 -3.81
CA PHE A 738 45.93 19.83 -3.72
C PHE A 738 44.45 20.22 -3.84
N MET A 739 43.75 19.67 -4.82
CA MET A 739 42.32 19.95 -5.03
C MET A 739 41.48 19.55 -3.82
N LEU A 740 41.70 18.37 -3.25
CA LEU A 740 41.03 17.89 -2.06
C LEU A 740 41.33 18.73 -0.82
N ASP A 741 42.59 19.08 -0.60
CA ASP A 741 43.02 19.90 0.53
C ASP A 741 42.43 21.33 0.49
N GLU A 742 42.44 21.97 -0.71
CA GLU A 742 41.83 23.29 -0.89
C GLU A 742 40.30 23.26 -0.73
N TYR A 743 39.63 22.20 -1.22
CA TYR A 743 38.21 22.04 -1.06
C TYR A 743 37.83 21.90 0.43
N ALA A 744 38.52 21.04 1.17
CA ALA A 744 38.32 20.86 2.60
C ALA A 744 38.50 22.17 3.41
N LYS A 745 39.55 22.96 3.10
CA LYS A 745 39.78 24.27 3.76
C LYS A 745 38.62 25.25 3.54
N ILE A 746 38.04 25.26 2.34
CA ILE A 746 36.92 26.17 2.01
C ILE A 746 35.66 25.69 2.68
N ALA A 747 35.38 24.36 2.68
CA ALA A 747 34.25 23.78 3.34
C ALA A 747 34.23 24.06 4.85
N GLU A 748 35.38 23.88 5.54
CA GLU A 748 35.53 24.19 6.97
C GLU A 748 35.29 25.69 7.33
N THR A 749 35.45 26.59 6.36
CA THR A 749 35.21 28.03 6.58
C THR A 749 33.79 28.48 6.27
N ALA A 750 32.98 27.61 5.68
CA ALA A 750 31.59 27.90 5.30
C ALA A 750 30.56 27.39 6.33
N GLU A 751 30.96 26.48 7.26
CA GLU A 751 30.22 26.13 8.47
C GLU A 751 30.41 27.22 9.57
#